data_14a5eea1f66ccd6af51d89f90e4eb0cc
#
_entry.id   14a5eea1f66ccd6af51d89f90e4eb0cc
#
_cell.length_a   1.000
_cell.length_b   1.000
_cell.length_c   1.000
_cell.angle_alpha   90.00
_cell.angle_beta   90.00
_cell.angle_gamma   90.00
#
_symmetry.space_group_name_H-M   'P 1'
#
loop_
_entity.id
_entity.type
_entity.pdbx_description
1 polymer ?
#
loop_
_entity_poly.entity_id
_entity_poly.type
_entity_poly.pdbx_seq_one_letter_code
_entity_poly.pdbx_strand_id
1 'polypeptide(L)'
;MAKEFLTGNEAFAHAALEAGVRVCAGYPGTPSSEVIETVAKEHAAGRAEGVHVEWSTNEKAALELLAGAAYSGARTLYTCKQVGLNVASDALMSLNYVGVKGGTVLYVADDPGPISSQTEQDTRRFAAFAKVPVFDPATPEQGCQMMGAAYELSEKYQTPVLMRPTTRVCHASTYFEVAEHTQARTPEGFKRDSRWVIFPKRSYAAHKEINERLVSIANDFSESEFDAFNPMFAEGEDAQFGIVAGGISYAYTREALRLLEEEAQAGKLVWAQGAPAVPILPPQCEGGYCTMGGPAYGKTVDALPAYRIMQVGTPYPFPQKRAVRFAEGLSDVIVFEELDHVLEDEMLKTAGCAHAGYCVHGKLTGETTGRGENTVDAIAAQLRAFFGVQLAEPRKVFGAEAATAASAGEEVAQIQPPARPPLLCPGCPHRGAFYAVKSALKKPSDGIFCGDIGCYTLGNAKPLNAVDTCLCMGAGITVAQGFSVVEPGKKALSFVGDSTFFASGMTGIANAVYNQHDITVCVLDNATTAMTGSQPHPGTGVTLMGPKSEPISIEAVLRALGVKVITHANPLRLDEAREAACEAIYYDGPSAIIFESPCVKLIKPGAPVRYREEACTGCGKCVLKIGCPALSWDAENRRPVVDASLCNGCGLCTYLCEDGALECDGNEGSAK
;
A
#
# COMPACT_ATOMS: atom_id res chain seq x y z
N MET A 1 10.65 1.26 -31.35
CA MET A 1 9.91 0.79 -30.14
C MET A 1 10.12 -0.70 -30.00
N ALA A 2 10.42 -1.17 -28.80
CA ALA A 2 10.51 -2.60 -28.47
C ALA A 2 9.20 -3.07 -27.85
N LYS A 3 8.81 -4.32 -28.12
CA LYS A 3 7.64 -4.94 -27.46
C LYS A 3 8.12 -5.73 -26.26
N GLU A 4 7.75 -5.30 -25.06
CA GLU A 4 8.18 -5.89 -23.80
C GLU A 4 6.98 -6.37 -22.98
N PHE A 5 7.17 -7.47 -22.22
CA PHE A 5 6.17 -7.96 -21.26
C PHE A 5 6.49 -7.35 -19.89
N LEU A 6 5.64 -6.43 -19.44
CA LEU A 6 5.89 -5.59 -18.28
C LEU A 6 4.73 -5.66 -17.29
N THR A 7 5.04 -5.45 -16.01
CA THR A 7 4.04 -5.10 -14.99
C THR A 7 3.54 -3.68 -15.21
N GLY A 8 2.42 -3.32 -14.58
CA GLY A 8 1.90 -1.95 -14.60
C GLY A 8 2.93 -0.95 -14.10
N ASN A 9 3.61 -1.24 -12.98
CA ASN A 9 4.67 -0.37 -12.44
C ASN A 9 5.81 -0.14 -13.42
N GLU A 10 6.29 -1.18 -14.09
CA GLU A 10 7.35 -1.06 -15.10
C GLU A 10 6.86 -0.23 -16.30
N ALA A 11 5.64 -0.48 -16.75
CA ALA A 11 5.04 0.27 -17.85
C ALA A 11 4.83 1.77 -17.51
N PHE A 12 4.41 2.09 -16.29
CA PHE A 12 4.29 3.48 -15.82
C PHE A 12 5.64 4.20 -15.74
N ALA A 13 6.71 3.48 -15.37
CA ALA A 13 8.07 4.02 -15.41
C ALA A 13 8.48 4.39 -16.85
N HIS A 14 8.25 3.49 -17.83
CA HIS A 14 8.50 3.77 -19.24
C HIS A 14 7.66 4.94 -19.74
N ALA A 15 6.37 5.00 -19.40
CA ALA A 15 5.51 6.12 -19.78
C ALA A 15 5.99 7.48 -19.21
N ALA A 16 6.50 7.50 -17.97
CA ALA A 16 7.10 8.69 -17.38
C ALA A 16 8.41 9.10 -18.08
N LEU A 17 9.25 8.13 -18.46
CA LEU A 17 10.47 8.36 -19.23
C LEU A 17 10.16 8.92 -20.63
N GLU A 18 9.19 8.36 -21.33
CA GLU A 18 8.71 8.83 -22.63
C GLU A 18 8.11 10.24 -22.55
N ALA A 19 7.44 10.55 -21.43
CA ALA A 19 6.99 11.90 -21.13
C ALA A 19 8.13 12.88 -20.80
N GLY A 20 9.39 12.42 -20.78
CA GLY A 20 10.56 13.27 -20.57
C GLY A 20 10.79 13.69 -19.12
N VAL A 21 10.45 12.82 -18.17
CA VAL A 21 10.77 13.04 -16.74
C VAL A 21 12.26 13.31 -16.54
N ARG A 22 12.59 14.26 -15.66
CA ARG A 22 13.98 14.67 -15.39
C ARG A 22 14.47 14.20 -14.03
N VAL A 23 13.59 14.20 -13.02
CA VAL A 23 13.95 13.84 -11.66
C VAL A 23 12.87 12.91 -11.09
N CYS A 24 13.30 11.75 -10.61
CA CYS A 24 12.46 10.77 -9.93
C CYS A 24 12.96 10.56 -8.51
N ALA A 25 12.09 10.64 -7.54
CA ALA A 25 12.43 10.39 -6.14
C ALA A 25 11.24 9.78 -5.38
N GLY A 26 11.54 8.98 -4.38
CA GLY A 26 10.54 8.35 -3.52
C GLY A 26 11.17 7.68 -2.31
N TYR A 27 10.36 6.96 -1.56
CA TYR A 27 10.81 6.07 -0.50
C TYR A 27 10.25 4.67 -0.76
N PRO A 28 11.03 3.59 -0.51
CA PRO A 28 10.60 2.23 -0.83
C PRO A 28 9.28 1.85 -0.17
N GLY A 29 8.31 1.38 -0.95
CA GLY A 29 7.00 0.97 -0.45
C GLY A 29 6.22 0.16 -1.47
N THR A 30 5.94 -1.13 -1.19
CA THR A 30 5.07 -1.96 -2.01
C THR A 30 3.62 -1.48 -1.87
N PRO A 31 2.89 -1.22 -2.99
CA PRO A 31 3.14 -1.73 -4.35
C PRO A 31 3.72 -0.68 -5.33
N SER A 32 4.55 0.29 -4.93
CA SER A 32 5.03 1.37 -5.81
C SER A 32 6.53 1.34 -6.14
N SER A 33 7.31 0.49 -5.47
CA SER A 33 8.79 0.51 -5.55
C SER A 33 9.34 0.27 -6.95
N GLU A 34 8.73 -0.63 -7.70
CA GLU A 34 9.21 -1.08 -9.01
C GLU A 34 9.23 0.05 -10.06
N VAL A 35 8.45 1.14 -9.85
CA VAL A 35 8.48 2.32 -10.74
C VAL A 35 9.86 2.97 -10.72
N ILE A 36 10.37 3.32 -9.54
CA ILE A 36 11.70 3.94 -9.39
C ILE A 36 12.81 2.97 -9.74
N GLU A 37 12.69 1.69 -9.36
CA GLU A 37 13.66 0.65 -9.70
C GLU A 37 13.79 0.47 -11.21
N THR A 38 12.69 0.53 -11.96
CA THR A 38 12.69 0.46 -13.41
C THR A 38 13.36 1.69 -14.02
N VAL A 39 13.05 2.91 -13.56
CA VAL A 39 13.74 4.13 -14.00
C VAL A 39 15.26 4.02 -13.77
N ALA A 40 15.67 3.50 -12.60
CA ALA A 40 17.08 3.32 -12.27
C ALA A 40 17.75 2.27 -13.19
N LYS A 41 17.06 1.18 -13.50
CA LYS A 41 17.52 0.13 -14.44
C LYS A 41 17.71 0.69 -15.86
N GLU A 42 16.75 1.46 -16.34
CA GLU A 42 16.81 2.10 -17.67
C GLU A 42 17.95 3.13 -17.75
N HIS A 43 18.12 3.93 -16.68
CA HIS A 43 19.24 4.85 -16.57
C HIS A 43 20.60 4.12 -16.58
N ALA A 44 20.76 3.07 -15.78
CA ALA A 44 21.98 2.27 -15.70
C ALA A 44 22.32 1.59 -17.04
N ALA A 45 21.30 1.21 -17.82
CA ALA A 45 21.44 0.65 -19.16
C ALA A 45 21.75 1.70 -20.24
N GLY A 46 21.82 3.01 -19.90
CA GLY A 46 22.05 4.09 -20.85
C GLY A 46 20.85 4.36 -21.78
N ARG A 47 19.66 3.90 -21.43
CA ARG A 47 18.43 4.09 -22.22
C ARG A 47 17.58 5.28 -21.76
N ALA A 48 17.87 5.85 -20.58
CA ALA A 48 17.20 7.03 -20.03
C ALA A 48 18.22 8.17 -19.83
N GLU A 49 18.46 8.96 -20.88
CA GLU A 49 19.46 10.02 -20.84
C GLU A 49 18.99 11.23 -20.05
N GLY A 50 19.88 11.76 -19.20
CA GLY A 50 19.66 12.98 -18.46
C GLY A 50 18.72 12.85 -17.26
N VAL A 51 18.22 11.66 -16.94
CA VAL A 51 17.37 11.44 -15.77
C VAL A 51 18.21 11.32 -14.50
N HIS A 52 17.75 11.95 -13.41
CA HIS A 52 18.22 11.69 -12.06
C HIS A 52 17.19 10.86 -11.32
N VAL A 53 17.60 9.80 -10.63
CA VAL A 53 16.72 8.93 -9.86
C VAL A 53 17.35 8.58 -8.52
N GLU A 54 16.56 8.69 -7.42
CA GLU A 54 17.06 8.37 -6.09
C GLU A 54 15.99 7.79 -5.16
N TRP A 55 16.43 6.96 -4.22
CA TRP A 55 15.72 6.74 -2.98
C TRP A 55 16.10 7.84 -2.00
N SER A 56 15.13 8.64 -1.60
CA SER A 56 15.31 9.64 -0.55
C SER A 56 15.20 8.98 0.84
N THR A 57 15.60 9.70 1.89
CA THR A 57 15.58 9.17 3.26
C THR A 57 14.18 8.92 3.80
N ASN A 58 13.19 9.67 3.31
CA ASN A 58 11.75 9.46 3.52
C ASN A 58 10.94 10.16 2.45
N GLU A 59 9.62 9.97 2.49
CA GLU A 59 8.69 10.51 1.51
C GLU A 59 8.62 12.04 1.51
N LYS A 60 8.78 12.69 2.69
CA LYS A 60 8.82 14.16 2.80
C LYS A 60 10.03 14.72 2.07
N ALA A 61 11.22 14.18 2.33
CA ALA A 61 12.46 14.60 1.69
C ALA A 61 12.39 14.42 0.16
N ALA A 62 11.81 13.32 -0.32
CA ALA A 62 11.60 13.06 -1.74
C ALA A 62 10.75 14.14 -2.40
N LEU A 63 9.59 14.46 -1.82
CA LEU A 63 8.70 15.47 -2.40
C LEU A 63 9.29 16.88 -2.36
N GLU A 64 10.02 17.24 -1.29
CA GLU A 64 10.70 18.53 -1.17
C GLU A 64 11.82 18.70 -2.21
N LEU A 65 12.60 17.64 -2.46
CA LEU A 65 13.61 17.63 -3.53
C LEU A 65 12.96 17.86 -4.89
N LEU A 66 11.87 17.13 -5.20
CA LEU A 66 11.14 17.24 -6.44
C LEU A 66 10.50 18.62 -6.63
N ALA A 67 10.02 19.26 -5.56
CA ALA A 67 9.53 20.62 -5.60
C ALA A 67 10.61 21.59 -6.07
N GLY A 68 11.85 21.49 -5.55
CA GLY A 68 12.99 22.28 -5.99
C GLY A 68 13.30 22.11 -7.49
N ALA A 69 13.27 20.88 -7.98
CA ALA A 69 13.44 20.57 -9.41
C ALA A 69 12.29 21.14 -10.27
N ALA A 70 11.05 20.99 -9.81
CA ALA A 70 9.86 21.50 -10.49
C ALA A 70 9.84 23.03 -10.60
N TYR A 71 10.34 23.77 -9.60
CA TYR A 71 10.46 25.23 -9.67
C TYR A 71 11.39 25.67 -10.80
N SER A 72 12.36 24.85 -11.16
CA SER A 72 13.27 25.08 -12.29
C SER A 72 12.69 24.67 -13.65
N GLY A 73 11.47 24.11 -13.68
CA GLY A 73 10.79 23.65 -14.90
C GLY A 73 11.11 22.21 -15.29
N ALA A 74 11.71 21.42 -14.40
CA ALA A 74 11.90 19.99 -14.63
C ALA A 74 10.59 19.22 -14.46
N ARG A 75 10.31 18.23 -15.34
CA ARG A 75 9.27 17.23 -15.09
C ARG A 75 9.76 16.30 -13.98
N THR A 76 8.91 16.05 -12.97
CA THR A 76 9.26 15.28 -11.79
C THR A 76 8.27 14.15 -11.53
N LEU A 77 8.78 13.03 -11.02
CA LEU A 77 7.98 11.88 -10.60
C LEU A 77 8.26 11.55 -9.14
N TYR A 78 7.26 11.70 -8.33
CA TYR A 78 7.24 11.22 -6.93
C TYR A 78 6.61 9.84 -6.86
N THR A 79 7.15 8.92 -6.04
CA THR A 79 6.53 7.62 -5.82
C THR A 79 6.45 7.26 -4.35
N CYS A 80 5.30 6.77 -3.94
CA CYS A 80 5.08 6.15 -2.63
C CYS A 80 3.84 5.26 -2.63
N LYS A 81 3.65 4.48 -1.56
CA LYS A 81 2.36 3.88 -1.25
C LYS A 81 1.48 4.84 -0.45
N GLN A 82 0.18 4.53 -0.29
CA GLN A 82 -0.80 5.41 0.36
C GLN A 82 -0.35 5.96 1.73
N VAL A 83 0.22 5.12 2.60
CA VAL A 83 0.68 5.58 3.94
C VAL A 83 1.89 6.52 3.87
N GLY A 84 2.71 6.42 2.81
CA GLY A 84 3.83 7.34 2.57
C GLY A 84 3.36 8.76 2.24
N LEU A 85 2.17 8.90 1.64
CA LEU A 85 1.59 10.21 1.39
C LEU A 85 1.29 10.97 2.70
N ASN A 86 1.01 10.25 3.79
CA ASN A 86 0.84 10.88 5.11
C ASN A 86 2.14 11.55 5.58
N VAL A 87 3.30 10.94 5.31
CA VAL A 87 4.62 11.52 5.64
C VAL A 87 4.91 12.75 4.80
N ALA A 88 4.55 12.73 3.50
CA ALA A 88 4.74 13.83 2.58
C ALA A 88 3.65 14.91 2.66
N SER A 89 2.65 14.76 3.54
CA SER A 89 1.46 15.61 3.57
C SER A 89 1.77 17.09 3.73
N ASP A 90 2.65 17.47 4.66
CA ASP A 90 3.04 18.85 4.89
C ASP A 90 3.63 19.52 3.62
N ALA A 91 4.55 18.80 2.97
CA ALA A 91 5.15 19.25 1.72
C ALA A 91 4.10 19.39 0.59
N LEU A 92 3.18 18.42 0.45
CA LEU A 92 2.13 18.46 -0.59
C LEU A 92 1.14 19.60 -0.37
N MET A 93 0.66 19.77 0.86
CA MET A 93 -0.28 20.85 1.20
C MET A 93 0.32 22.22 0.88
N SER A 94 1.61 22.42 1.21
CA SER A 94 2.31 23.66 0.94
C SER A 94 2.62 23.84 -0.55
N LEU A 95 3.02 22.77 -1.25
CA LEU A 95 3.35 22.78 -2.67
C LEU A 95 2.17 23.20 -3.54
N ASN A 96 0.94 22.76 -3.22
CA ASN A 96 -0.24 23.15 -3.97
C ASN A 96 -0.54 24.66 -3.93
N TYR A 97 -0.21 25.33 -2.82
CA TYR A 97 -0.34 26.80 -2.70
C TYR A 97 0.73 27.56 -3.45
N VAL A 98 1.94 27.03 -3.52
CA VAL A 98 3.07 27.60 -4.25
C VAL A 98 2.95 27.28 -5.74
N GLY A 99 2.51 26.09 -6.05
CA GLY A 99 2.39 25.55 -7.41
C GLY A 99 3.73 25.00 -7.93
N VAL A 100 3.71 24.55 -9.17
CA VAL A 100 4.86 24.00 -9.89
C VAL A 100 5.04 24.71 -11.22
N LYS A 101 6.22 24.61 -11.83
CA LYS A 101 6.50 25.10 -13.18
C LYS A 101 6.69 23.95 -14.15
N GLY A 102 7.52 22.97 -13.78
CA GLY A 102 7.62 21.72 -14.51
C GLY A 102 6.51 20.76 -14.07
N GLY A 103 6.05 19.92 -14.97
CA GLY A 103 5.04 18.90 -14.68
C GLY A 103 5.45 18.01 -13.52
N THR A 104 4.60 17.89 -12.53
CA THR A 104 4.84 17.14 -11.29
C THR A 104 3.76 16.09 -11.10
N VAL A 105 4.13 14.83 -11.25
CA VAL A 105 3.24 13.69 -11.03
C VAL A 105 3.59 12.99 -9.73
N LEU A 106 2.58 12.79 -8.89
CA LEU A 106 2.64 12.06 -7.64
C LEU A 106 2.04 10.67 -7.88
N TYR A 107 2.88 9.69 -8.11
CA TYR A 107 2.47 8.29 -8.22
C TYR A 107 2.26 7.71 -6.83
N VAL A 108 1.01 7.52 -6.44
CA VAL A 108 0.64 7.01 -5.12
C VAL A 108 -0.20 5.74 -5.29
N ALA A 109 0.38 4.60 -4.95
CA ALA A 109 -0.29 3.32 -5.09
C ALA A 109 -1.11 2.98 -3.83
N ASP A 110 -2.43 2.84 -4.00
CA ASP A 110 -3.32 2.36 -2.96
C ASP A 110 -3.30 0.83 -2.87
N ASP A 111 -3.52 0.29 -1.68
CA ASP A 111 -3.45 -1.14 -1.38
C ASP A 111 -4.75 -1.63 -0.71
N PRO A 112 -5.87 -1.74 -1.47
CA PRO A 112 -7.12 -2.28 -0.96
C PRO A 112 -6.96 -3.71 -0.45
N GLY A 113 -7.59 -4.04 0.70
CA GLY A 113 -7.45 -5.33 1.34
C GLY A 113 -6.12 -5.54 2.06
N PRO A 114 -5.46 -4.54 2.56
CA PRO A 114 -4.07 -4.27 2.94
C PRO A 114 -3.15 -5.48 2.75
N ILE A 115 -2.82 -5.77 1.46
CA ILE A 115 -2.02 -6.95 1.07
C ILE A 115 -0.58 -6.82 1.59
N SER A 116 0.01 -5.61 1.50
CA SER A 116 1.35 -5.30 1.99
C SER A 116 1.43 -4.04 2.84
N SER A 117 0.31 -3.39 3.13
CA SER A 117 0.21 -2.18 3.93
C SER A 117 -0.41 -2.47 5.30
N GLN A 118 -0.26 -1.53 6.26
CA GLN A 118 -0.78 -1.67 7.61
C GLN A 118 -2.24 -1.23 7.74
N THR A 119 -2.68 -0.38 6.83
CA THR A 119 -4.01 0.22 6.83
C THR A 119 -4.55 0.30 5.41
N GLU A 120 -5.86 0.36 5.29
CA GLU A 120 -6.55 0.79 4.08
C GLU A 120 -6.71 2.31 4.15
N GLN A 121 -6.30 3.02 3.09
CA GLN A 121 -6.47 4.46 2.96
C GLN A 121 -6.81 4.79 1.52
N ASP A 122 -7.80 5.65 1.33
CA ASP A 122 -8.23 6.13 0.02
C ASP A 122 -7.55 7.47 -0.30
N THR A 123 -6.54 7.43 -1.16
CA THR A 123 -5.80 8.65 -1.51
C THR A 123 -6.60 9.63 -2.36
N ARG A 124 -7.74 9.24 -2.93
CA ARG A 124 -8.69 10.14 -3.58
C ARG A 124 -9.28 11.15 -2.58
N ARG A 125 -9.59 10.70 -1.34
CA ARG A 125 -10.02 11.58 -0.24
C ARG A 125 -8.91 12.54 0.17
N PHE A 126 -7.67 12.02 0.25
CA PHE A 126 -6.51 12.84 0.56
C PHE A 126 -6.28 13.91 -0.51
N ALA A 127 -6.33 13.54 -1.79
CA ALA A 127 -6.19 14.47 -2.90
C ALA A 127 -7.29 15.54 -2.91
N ALA A 128 -8.53 15.18 -2.58
CA ALA A 128 -9.62 16.14 -2.44
C ALA A 128 -9.36 17.13 -1.29
N PHE A 129 -8.84 16.68 -0.15
CA PHE A 129 -8.42 17.54 0.95
C PHE A 129 -7.26 18.46 0.56
N ALA A 130 -6.25 17.92 -0.15
CA ALA A 130 -5.11 18.68 -0.68
C ALA A 130 -5.47 19.56 -1.89
N LYS A 131 -6.66 19.39 -2.49
CA LYS A 131 -7.10 20.07 -3.71
C LYS A 131 -6.20 19.81 -4.92
N VAL A 132 -5.76 18.57 -5.07
CA VAL A 132 -4.86 18.09 -6.14
C VAL A 132 -5.63 17.18 -7.09
N PRO A 133 -5.57 17.40 -8.43
CA PRO A 133 -6.26 16.56 -9.40
C PRO A 133 -5.79 15.11 -9.37
N VAL A 134 -6.69 14.16 -9.66
CA VAL A 134 -6.44 12.73 -9.62
C VAL A 134 -6.73 12.06 -10.96
N PHE A 135 -5.82 11.19 -11.39
CA PHE A 135 -6.04 10.14 -12.38
C PHE A 135 -6.06 8.77 -11.71
N ASP A 136 -7.09 7.97 -11.99
CA ASP A 136 -7.37 6.66 -11.39
C ASP A 136 -7.53 5.59 -12.50
N PRO A 137 -6.43 4.94 -12.94
CA PRO A 137 -6.46 4.04 -14.08
C PRO A 137 -7.17 2.72 -13.76
N ALA A 138 -7.93 2.22 -14.73
CA ALA A 138 -8.59 0.92 -14.66
C ALA A 138 -7.68 -0.23 -15.12
N THR A 139 -6.70 0.05 -15.98
CA THR A 139 -5.73 -0.92 -16.50
C THR A 139 -4.34 -0.30 -16.62
N PRO A 140 -3.27 -1.10 -16.71
CA PRO A 140 -1.93 -0.58 -16.96
C PRO A 140 -1.83 0.25 -18.24
N GLU A 141 -2.49 -0.17 -19.33
CA GLU A 141 -2.46 0.54 -20.62
C GLU A 141 -3.07 1.94 -20.49
N GLN A 142 -4.22 2.04 -19.82
CA GLN A 142 -4.84 3.33 -19.55
C GLN A 142 -3.95 4.21 -18.67
N GLY A 143 -3.30 3.62 -17.66
CA GLY A 143 -2.37 4.34 -16.79
C GLY A 143 -1.16 4.91 -17.53
N CYS A 144 -0.64 4.21 -18.55
CA CYS A 144 0.42 4.76 -19.41
C CYS A 144 -0.05 6.01 -20.17
N GLN A 145 -1.27 6.00 -20.71
CA GLN A 145 -1.85 7.17 -21.38
C GLN A 145 -2.09 8.31 -20.37
N MET A 146 -2.61 7.99 -19.18
CA MET A 146 -2.84 8.95 -18.12
C MET A 146 -1.55 9.58 -17.60
N MET A 147 -0.41 8.87 -17.62
CA MET A 147 0.89 9.41 -17.19
C MET A 147 1.31 10.62 -18.02
N GLY A 148 1.23 10.52 -19.34
CA GLY A 148 1.47 11.65 -20.25
C GLY A 148 0.52 12.81 -20.01
N ALA A 149 -0.77 12.49 -19.93
CA ALA A 149 -1.84 13.48 -19.68
C ALA A 149 -1.70 14.18 -18.32
N ALA A 150 -1.22 13.46 -17.29
CA ALA A 150 -0.97 14.04 -15.98
C ALA A 150 0.14 15.09 -15.98
N TYR A 151 1.23 14.88 -16.75
CA TYR A 151 2.26 15.90 -16.96
C TYR A 151 1.72 17.13 -17.69
N GLU A 152 0.93 16.93 -18.73
CA GLU A 152 0.32 18.02 -19.50
C GLU A 152 -0.66 18.83 -18.65
N LEU A 153 -1.53 18.15 -17.88
CA LEU A 153 -2.44 18.81 -16.94
C LEU A 153 -1.67 19.61 -15.88
N SER A 154 -0.62 18.99 -15.32
CA SER A 154 0.24 19.64 -14.32
C SER A 154 0.87 20.92 -14.83
N GLU A 155 1.43 20.91 -16.05
CA GLU A 155 2.04 22.08 -16.70
C GLU A 155 0.99 23.13 -17.06
N LYS A 156 -0.16 22.71 -17.62
CA LYS A 156 -1.27 23.60 -17.99
C LYS A 156 -1.80 24.41 -16.80
N TYR A 157 -1.96 23.75 -15.67
CA TYR A 157 -2.56 24.34 -14.46
C TYR A 157 -1.55 24.69 -13.36
N GLN A 158 -0.27 24.41 -13.58
CA GLN A 158 0.83 24.65 -12.63
C GLN A 158 0.54 24.09 -11.23
N THR A 159 0.07 22.87 -11.19
CA THR A 159 -0.33 22.14 -9.97
C THR A 159 0.25 20.74 -9.97
N PRO A 160 0.66 20.17 -8.82
CA PRO A 160 0.93 18.75 -8.78
C PRO A 160 -0.33 17.95 -9.15
N VAL A 161 -0.15 16.77 -9.73
CA VAL A 161 -1.22 15.85 -10.14
C VAL A 161 -0.97 14.49 -9.53
N LEU A 162 -1.99 13.88 -8.96
CA LEU A 162 -1.91 12.55 -8.36
C LEU A 162 -2.33 11.49 -9.37
N MET A 163 -1.47 10.48 -9.58
CA MET A 163 -1.75 9.24 -10.28
C MET A 163 -1.97 8.14 -9.24
N ARG A 164 -3.18 7.57 -9.18
CA ARG A 164 -3.61 6.64 -8.15
C ARG A 164 -3.95 5.26 -8.71
N PRO A 165 -3.00 4.40 -9.04
CA PRO A 165 -3.30 3.00 -9.29
C PRO A 165 -3.50 2.22 -7.99
N THR A 166 -4.23 1.11 -8.06
CA THR A 166 -4.30 0.13 -6.97
C THR A 166 -3.36 -1.03 -7.21
N THR A 167 -3.09 -1.85 -6.17
CA THR A 167 -2.15 -2.97 -6.20
C THR A 167 -2.33 -3.87 -7.43
N ARG A 168 -3.58 -4.15 -7.83
CA ARG A 168 -3.85 -5.02 -8.99
C ARG A 168 -3.46 -4.39 -10.30
N VAL A 169 -3.65 -3.09 -10.47
CA VAL A 169 -3.18 -2.35 -11.65
C VAL A 169 -1.65 -2.27 -11.66
N CYS A 170 -1.02 -2.03 -10.51
CA CYS A 170 0.45 -1.99 -10.38
C CYS A 170 1.13 -3.28 -10.83
N HIS A 171 0.53 -4.43 -10.49
CA HIS A 171 1.15 -5.75 -10.69
C HIS A 171 0.51 -6.58 -11.83
N ALA A 172 -0.53 -6.09 -12.49
CA ALA A 172 -1.03 -6.72 -13.70
C ALA A 172 0.02 -6.63 -14.81
N SER A 173 0.19 -7.71 -15.59
CA SER A 173 1.23 -7.79 -16.62
C SER A 173 0.64 -7.98 -18.01
N THR A 174 1.17 -7.24 -18.98
CA THR A 174 0.80 -7.36 -20.38
C THR A 174 1.96 -6.92 -21.29
N TYR A 175 1.73 -6.90 -22.58
CA TYR A 175 2.73 -6.45 -23.56
C TYR A 175 2.57 -4.97 -23.88
N PHE A 176 3.67 -4.22 -23.75
CA PHE A 176 3.74 -2.81 -24.11
C PHE A 176 4.74 -2.57 -25.22
N GLU A 177 4.47 -1.54 -26.03
CA GLU A 177 5.45 -0.96 -26.95
C GLU A 177 6.14 0.21 -26.25
N VAL A 178 7.42 0.07 -25.95
CA VAL A 178 8.24 1.05 -25.22
C VAL A 178 9.33 1.63 -26.13
N ALA A 179 9.71 2.87 -25.85
CA ALA A 179 10.82 3.52 -26.55
C ALA A 179 12.15 2.86 -26.15
N GLU A 180 13.01 2.56 -27.12
CA GLU A 180 14.34 1.98 -26.89
C GLU A 180 15.28 2.95 -26.17
N HIS A 181 15.13 4.26 -26.43
CA HIS A 181 15.87 5.33 -25.78
C HIS A 181 14.95 6.50 -25.49
N THR A 182 15.07 7.07 -24.31
CA THR A 182 14.33 8.23 -23.85
C THR A 182 15.31 9.32 -23.40
N GLN A 183 14.91 10.58 -23.55
CA GLN A 183 15.69 11.73 -23.13
C GLN A 183 14.85 12.61 -22.20
N ALA A 184 15.40 12.94 -21.06
CA ALA A 184 14.78 13.87 -20.13
C ALA A 184 14.61 15.26 -20.77
N ARG A 185 13.44 15.87 -20.54
CA ARG A 185 13.17 17.24 -20.99
C ARG A 185 14.12 18.22 -20.29
N THR A 186 14.75 19.08 -21.06
CA THR A 186 15.64 20.12 -20.51
C THR A 186 14.82 21.19 -19.78
N PRO A 187 15.09 21.44 -18.49
CA PRO A 187 14.37 22.47 -17.74
C PRO A 187 14.76 23.88 -18.21
N GLU A 188 13.82 24.82 -18.11
CA GLU A 188 14.06 26.23 -18.49
C GLU A 188 15.00 26.96 -17.50
N GLY A 189 15.28 26.38 -16.35
CA GLY A 189 16.04 26.99 -15.27
C GLY A 189 15.18 27.78 -14.28
N PHE A 190 15.72 27.97 -13.09
CA PHE A 190 15.04 28.68 -12.00
C PHE A 190 14.95 30.17 -12.28
N LYS A 191 13.73 30.70 -12.21
CA LYS A 191 13.46 32.14 -12.26
C LYS A 191 12.92 32.58 -10.90
N ARG A 192 13.53 33.60 -10.32
CA ARG A 192 13.07 34.15 -9.04
C ARG A 192 11.68 34.76 -9.20
N ASP A 193 10.77 34.32 -8.33
CA ASP A 193 9.40 34.80 -8.27
C ASP A 193 8.93 34.74 -6.80
N SER A 194 8.16 35.70 -6.39
CA SER A 194 7.60 35.76 -5.04
C SER A 194 6.60 34.63 -4.76
N ARG A 195 6.04 34.00 -5.81
CA ARG A 195 5.15 32.85 -5.70
C ARG A 195 5.82 31.64 -5.04
N TRP A 196 7.15 31.50 -5.18
CA TRP A 196 7.90 30.38 -4.59
C TRP A 196 8.06 30.47 -3.07
N VAL A 197 7.65 31.60 -2.47
CA VAL A 197 7.71 31.81 -1.05
C VAL A 197 6.30 31.71 -0.46
N ILE A 198 6.02 30.62 0.24
CA ILE A 198 4.76 30.46 0.96
C ILE A 198 4.69 31.48 2.11
N PHE A 199 3.70 32.36 2.07
CA PHE A 199 3.50 33.43 3.03
C PHE A 199 2.01 33.77 3.12
N PRO A 200 1.45 34.26 4.24
CA PRO A 200 0.01 34.48 4.41
C PRO A 200 -0.68 35.22 3.27
N LYS A 201 -0.06 36.30 2.75
CA LYS A 201 -0.60 37.07 1.61
C LYS A 201 -0.67 36.21 0.34
N ARG A 202 0.35 35.39 0.05
CA ARG A 202 0.37 34.48 -1.10
C ARG A 202 -0.69 33.38 -0.92
N SER A 203 -0.73 32.77 0.27
CA SER A 203 -1.65 31.67 0.57
C SER A 203 -3.12 32.10 0.46
N TYR A 204 -3.44 33.31 0.91
CA TYR A 204 -4.80 33.87 0.78
C TYR A 204 -5.22 34.02 -0.70
N ALA A 205 -4.35 34.56 -1.55
CA ALA A 205 -4.61 34.68 -3.00
C ALA A 205 -4.67 33.29 -3.66
N ALA A 206 -3.72 32.42 -3.35
CA ALA A 206 -3.62 31.07 -3.91
C ALA A 206 -4.86 30.22 -3.62
N HIS A 207 -5.50 30.38 -2.45
CA HIS A 207 -6.71 29.64 -2.12
C HIS A 207 -7.84 29.90 -3.13
N LYS A 208 -8.02 31.16 -3.54
CA LYS A 208 -8.96 31.52 -4.59
C LYS A 208 -8.56 30.92 -5.95
N GLU A 209 -7.28 31.10 -6.34
CA GLU A 209 -6.73 30.55 -7.59
C GLU A 209 -6.90 29.03 -7.67
N ILE A 210 -6.68 28.30 -6.57
CA ILE A 210 -6.85 26.85 -6.50
C ILE A 210 -8.33 26.48 -6.75
N ASN A 211 -9.28 27.15 -6.12
CA ASN A 211 -10.70 26.85 -6.29
C ASN A 211 -11.18 27.12 -7.73
N GLU A 212 -10.75 28.23 -8.34
CA GLU A 212 -11.06 28.57 -9.74
C GLU A 212 -10.43 27.58 -10.71
N ARG A 213 -9.19 27.15 -10.44
CA ARG A 213 -8.47 26.13 -11.19
C ARG A 213 -9.18 24.78 -11.17
N LEU A 214 -9.69 24.35 -10.00
CA LEU A 214 -10.42 23.08 -9.87
C LEU A 214 -11.69 23.07 -10.73
N VAL A 215 -12.42 24.20 -10.80
CA VAL A 215 -13.58 24.32 -11.70
C VAL A 215 -13.18 24.18 -13.15
N SER A 216 -12.05 24.80 -13.56
CA SER A 216 -11.53 24.68 -14.93
C SER A 216 -11.13 23.25 -15.25
N ILE A 217 -10.44 22.56 -14.34
CA ILE A 217 -10.05 21.15 -14.50
C ILE A 217 -11.28 20.23 -14.57
N ALA A 218 -12.31 20.45 -13.75
CA ALA A 218 -13.56 19.68 -13.83
C ALA A 218 -14.25 19.82 -15.18
N ASN A 219 -14.18 21.02 -15.80
CA ASN A 219 -14.66 21.23 -17.16
C ASN A 219 -13.81 20.48 -18.18
N ASP A 220 -12.48 20.52 -18.07
CA ASP A 220 -11.59 19.77 -18.94
C ASP A 220 -11.81 18.25 -18.86
N PHE A 221 -12.03 17.72 -17.66
CA PHE A 221 -12.38 16.32 -17.44
C PHE A 221 -13.77 15.94 -17.99
N SER A 222 -14.62 16.91 -18.24
CA SER A 222 -15.95 16.69 -18.77
C SER A 222 -16.08 16.87 -20.28
N GLU A 223 -15.28 17.73 -20.92
CA GLU A 223 -15.58 18.26 -22.25
C GLU A 223 -14.34 18.55 -23.13
N SER A 224 -13.11 18.13 -22.74
CA SER A 224 -11.89 18.35 -23.51
C SER A 224 -11.12 17.05 -23.77
N GLU A 225 -9.86 17.15 -24.15
CA GLU A 225 -8.96 16.02 -24.40
C GLU A 225 -8.86 15.02 -23.24
N PHE A 226 -9.09 15.48 -22.00
CA PHE A 226 -9.06 14.62 -20.82
C PHE A 226 -10.40 13.88 -20.57
N ASP A 227 -11.46 14.20 -21.30
CA ASP A 227 -12.75 13.52 -21.18
C ASP A 227 -12.69 12.07 -21.65
N ALA A 228 -11.70 11.75 -22.48
CA ALA A 228 -11.42 10.39 -22.95
C ALA A 228 -11.17 9.38 -21.81
N PHE A 229 -10.77 9.86 -20.62
CA PHE A 229 -10.60 9.03 -19.44
C PHE A 229 -11.90 8.79 -18.64
N ASN A 230 -13.00 9.41 -19.08
CA ASN A 230 -14.33 9.25 -18.50
C ASN A 230 -15.35 8.80 -19.57
N PRO A 231 -15.11 7.71 -20.31
CA PRO A 231 -15.98 7.26 -21.41
C PRO A 231 -17.35 6.84 -20.89
N MET A 232 -18.37 7.03 -21.73
CA MET A 232 -19.73 6.59 -21.48
C MET A 232 -20.19 5.70 -22.63
N PHE A 233 -20.86 4.61 -22.32
CA PHE A 233 -21.45 3.68 -23.27
C PHE A 233 -22.89 3.38 -22.89
N ALA A 234 -23.73 3.10 -23.87
CA ALA A 234 -25.12 2.68 -23.67
C ALA A 234 -25.34 1.34 -24.37
N GLU A 235 -26.01 0.43 -23.67
CA GLU A 235 -26.46 -0.85 -24.21
C GLU A 235 -28.00 -0.88 -24.15
N GLY A 236 -28.61 -0.90 -25.32
CA GLY A 236 -30.05 -0.80 -25.50
C GLY A 236 -30.60 0.63 -25.57
N GLU A 237 -31.83 0.73 -26.07
CA GLU A 237 -32.58 1.98 -26.13
C GLU A 237 -33.33 2.21 -24.82
N ASP A 238 -33.58 3.48 -24.44
CA ASP A 238 -34.34 3.89 -23.25
C ASP A 238 -33.79 3.30 -21.91
N ALA A 239 -32.46 3.28 -21.72
CA ALA A 239 -31.81 2.79 -20.52
C ALA A 239 -32.30 3.56 -19.26
N GLN A 240 -32.77 2.81 -18.27
CA GLN A 240 -33.17 3.32 -16.95
C GLN A 240 -32.11 3.04 -15.88
N PHE A 241 -31.23 2.05 -16.11
CA PHE A 241 -30.16 1.67 -15.22
C PHE A 241 -28.85 2.32 -15.62
N GLY A 242 -28.16 2.90 -14.62
CA GLY A 242 -26.82 3.48 -14.75
C GLY A 242 -25.81 2.70 -13.94
N ILE A 243 -24.61 2.56 -14.47
CA ILE A 243 -23.47 1.94 -13.77
C ILE A 243 -22.32 2.93 -13.83
N VAL A 244 -21.80 3.34 -12.66
CA VAL A 244 -20.63 4.19 -12.54
C VAL A 244 -19.50 3.38 -11.92
N ALA A 245 -18.32 3.39 -12.52
CA ALA A 245 -17.19 2.66 -11.96
C ALA A 245 -15.87 3.41 -12.12
N GLY A 246 -14.97 3.32 -11.11
CA GLY A 246 -13.65 3.95 -11.10
C GLY A 246 -12.52 2.96 -10.86
N GLY A 247 -11.31 3.34 -11.27
CA GLY A 247 -10.12 2.51 -11.13
C GLY A 247 -10.34 1.10 -11.68
N ILE A 248 -9.71 0.11 -11.08
CA ILE A 248 -9.81 -1.29 -11.52
C ILE A 248 -11.25 -1.83 -11.46
N SER A 249 -12.11 -1.26 -10.59
CA SER A 249 -13.52 -1.68 -10.53
C SER A 249 -14.24 -1.50 -11.86
N TYR A 250 -13.81 -0.53 -12.71
CA TYR A 250 -14.35 -0.40 -14.05
C TYR A 250 -14.00 -1.60 -14.95
N ALA A 251 -12.75 -2.06 -14.92
CA ALA A 251 -12.34 -3.23 -15.69
C ALA A 251 -13.12 -4.49 -15.25
N TYR A 252 -13.25 -4.66 -13.94
CA TYR A 252 -14.03 -5.78 -13.38
C TYR A 252 -15.54 -5.69 -13.70
N THR A 253 -16.09 -4.48 -13.69
CA THR A 253 -17.49 -4.25 -14.07
C THR A 253 -17.74 -4.62 -15.54
N ARG A 254 -16.84 -4.24 -16.45
CA ARG A 254 -16.93 -4.61 -17.87
C ARG A 254 -16.90 -6.12 -18.05
N GLU A 255 -16.01 -6.81 -17.34
CA GLU A 255 -15.94 -8.27 -17.41
C GLU A 255 -17.17 -8.94 -16.77
N ALA A 256 -17.66 -8.43 -15.65
CA ALA A 256 -18.87 -8.92 -15.01
C ALA A 256 -20.09 -8.79 -15.94
N LEU A 257 -20.25 -7.65 -16.61
CA LEU A 257 -21.33 -7.45 -17.60
C LEU A 257 -21.23 -8.44 -18.76
N ARG A 258 -20.03 -8.63 -19.32
CA ARG A 258 -19.80 -9.63 -20.39
C ARG A 258 -20.23 -11.04 -19.94
N LEU A 259 -19.87 -11.43 -18.71
CA LEU A 259 -20.29 -12.74 -18.16
C LEU A 259 -21.81 -12.84 -17.98
N LEU A 260 -22.47 -11.78 -17.51
CA LEU A 260 -23.92 -11.75 -17.36
C LEU A 260 -24.64 -11.82 -18.72
N GLU A 261 -24.13 -11.17 -19.74
CA GLU A 261 -24.66 -11.24 -21.10
C GLU A 261 -24.53 -12.66 -21.68
N GLU A 262 -23.38 -13.32 -21.47
CA GLU A 262 -23.20 -14.73 -21.88
C GLU A 262 -24.12 -15.67 -21.10
N GLU A 263 -24.34 -15.43 -19.79
CA GLU A 263 -25.29 -16.20 -18.99
C GLU A 263 -26.74 -16.00 -19.45
N ALA A 264 -27.13 -14.79 -19.84
CA ALA A 264 -28.44 -14.49 -20.38
C ALA A 264 -28.64 -15.22 -21.72
N GLN A 265 -27.72 -15.07 -22.67
CA GLN A 265 -27.75 -15.73 -23.97
C GLN A 265 -27.79 -17.26 -23.86
N ALA A 266 -27.15 -17.83 -22.84
CA ALA A 266 -27.17 -19.26 -22.55
C ALA A 266 -28.43 -19.73 -21.81
N GLY A 267 -29.40 -18.86 -21.53
CA GLY A 267 -30.62 -19.16 -20.79
C GLY A 267 -30.40 -19.52 -19.31
N LYS A 268 -29.28 -19.12 -18.75
CA LYS A 268 -28.91 -19.41 -17.36
C LYS A 268 -29.42 -18.37 -16.35
N LEU A 269 -29.93 -17.22 -16.81
CA LEU A 269 -30.53 -16.19 -15.95
C LEU A 269 -32.06 -16.31 -15.95
N VAL A 270 -32.63 -16.07 -14.78
CA VAL A 270 -34.08 -15.97 -14.59
C VAL A 270 -34.39 -14.72 -13.77
N TRP A 271 -35.61 -14.20 -13.91
CA TRP A 271 -36.06 -13.08 -13.10
C TRP A 271 -36.21 -13.50 -11.63
N ALA A 272 -35.62 -12.72 -10.72
CA ALA A 272 -35.65 -12.98 -9.28
C ALA A 272 -37.02 -12.68 -8.66
N GLN A 273 -37.35 -13.33 -7.55
CA GLN A 273 -38.56 -13.02 -6.77
C GLN A 273 -38.38 -11.67 -6.06
N GLY A 274 -39.31 -10.76 -6.23
CA GLY A 274 -39.25 -9.41 -5.64
C GLY A 274 -38.22 -8.52 -6.32
N ALA A 275 -37.85 -8.81 -7.57
CA ALA A 275 -37.14 -7.85 -8.40
C ALA A 275 -37.80 -6.49 -8.19
N PRO A 276 -37.05 -5.41 -7.87
CA PRO A 276 -37.64 -4.11 -7.67
C PRO A 276 -38.47 -3.80 -8.92
N ALA A 277 -39.81 -3.72 -8.74
CA ALA A 277 -40.61 -3.06 -9.72
C ALA A 277 -40.03 -1.65 -9.75
N VAL A 278 -39.31 -1.29 -10.82
CA VAL A 278 -38.78 0.05 -11.00
C VAL A 278 -39.94 0.96 -10.70
N PRO A 279 -39.90 1.81 -9.65
CA PRO A 279 -40.97 2.75 -9.44
C PRO A 279 -40.86 3.79 -10.56
N ILE A 280 -41.50 3.50 -11.69
CA ILE A 280 -41.80 4.55 -12.65
C ILE A 280 -42.84 5.40 -11.94
N LEU A 281 -42.39 6.44 -11.26
CA LEU A 281 -43.25 7.55 -10.84
C LEU A 281 -43.35 8.53 -12.01
N PRO A 282 -44.38 8.43 -12.85
CA PRO A 282 -44.82 9.62 -13.55
C PRO A 282 -45.42 10.55 -12.51
N PRO A 283 -45.21 11.86 -12.59
CA PRO A 283 -45.66 12.83 -11.57
C PRO A 283 -47.17 13.04 -11.51
N GLN A 284 -48.00 12.13 -11.93
CA GLN A 284 -49.46 12.33 -12.08
C GLN A 284 -50.34 11.13 -11.70
N CYS A 285 -49.90 10.22 -10.88
CA CYS A 285 -50.80 9.22 -10.32
C CYS A 285 -51.23 9.61 -8.90
N GLU A 286 -52.36 10.30 -8.78
CA GLU A 286 -53.06 10.40 -7.50
C GLU A 286 -53.53 9.01 -7.06
N GLY A 287 -52.97 8.50 -5.97
CA GLY A 287 -53.56 7.47 -5.13
C GLY A 287 -53.48 6.00 -5.58
N GLY A 288 -52.34 5.50 -6.02
CA GLY A 288 -52.16 4.06 -6.21
C GLY A 288 -50.81 3.70 -6.72
N TYR A 289 -50.14 2.69 -6.12
CA TYR A 289 -48.95 2.05 -6.66
C TYR A 289 -49.33 1.41 -7.99
N CYS A 290 -48.93 1.99 -9.11
CA CYS A 290 -48.95 1.35 -10.40
C CYS A 290 -47.84 0.28 -10.46
N THR A 291 -48.11 -0.92 -10.04
CA THR A 291 -47.29 -2.08 -10.39
C THR A 291 -47.49 -2.32 -11.88
N MET A 292 -46.68 -1.72 -12.72
CA MET A 292 -46.46 -2.29 -14.05
C MET A 292 -45.96 -3.70 -13.82
N GLY A 293 -46.61 -4.67 -14.41
CA GLY A 293 -46.34 -6.08 -14.18
C GLY A 293 -44.83 -6.35 -14.36
N GLY A 294 -44.13 -6.56 -13.26
CA GLY A 294 -42.73 -6.96 -13.28
C GLY A 294 -42.57 -8.25 -14.08
N PRO A 295 -41.39 -8.51 -14.63
CA PRO A 295 -41.10 -9.77 -15.33
C PRO A 295 -41.51 -10.95 -14.45
N ALA A 296 -42.13 -11.95 -15.00
CA ALA A 296 -42.66 -13.07 -14.22
C ALA A 296 -41.51 -13.84 -13.59
N TYR A 297 -41.51 -13.91 -12.27
CA TYR A 297 -40.56 -14.72 -11.49
C TYR A 297 -40.29 -16.11 -12.12
N GLY A 298 -39.01 -16.46 -12.22
CA GLY A 298 -38.58 -17.77 -12.76
C GLY A 298 -38.59 -17.86 -14.28
N LYS A 299 -39.07 -16.87 -15.05
CA LYS A 299 -38.90 -16.87 -16.50
C LYS A 299 -37.46 -16.53 -16.89
N THR A 300 -36.99 -17.20 -17.96
CA THR A 300 -35.67 -16.97 -18.54
C THR A 300 -35.49 -15.50 -18.97
N VAL A 301 -34.29 -15.00 -18.77
CA VAL A 301 -33.85 -13.67 -19.21
C VAL A 301 -32.98 -13.88 -20.46
N ASP A 302 -33.45 -13.42 -21.61
CA ASP A 302 -32.73 -13.57 -22.88
C ASP A 302 -31.70 -12.45 -23.13
N ALA A 303 -31.88 -11.30 -22.49
CA ALA A 303 -30.97 -10.16 -22.51
C ALA A 303 -31.08 -9.37 -21.22
N LEU A 304 -29.98 -8.72 -20.83
CA LEU A 304 -29.98 -7.80 -19.67
C LEU A 304 -30.91 -6.59 -19.92
N PRO A 305 -31.47 -5.97 -18.88
CA PRO A 305 -32.14 -4.69 -19.01
C PRO A 305 -31.22 -3.65 -19.66
N ALA A 306 -31.77 -2.71 -20.44
CA ALA A 306 -31.01 -1.62 -21.04
C ALA A 306 -30.30 -0.78 -19.97
N TYR A 307 -29.00 -0.55 -20.15
CA TYR A 307 -28.18 0.17 -19.19
C TYR A 307 -27.19 1.14 -19.85
N ARG A 308 -26.73 2.10 -19.08
CA ARG A 308 -25.56 2.93 -19.42
C ARG A 308 -24.43 2.65 -18.44
N ILE A 309 -23.20 2.69 -18.92
CA ILE A 309 -22.02 2.61 -18.08
C ILE A 309 -21.13 3.84 -18.28
N MET A 310 -20.63 4.42 -17.20
CA MET A 310 -19.67 5.51 -17.20
C MET A 310 -18.43 5.10 -16.40
N GLN A 311 -17.27 5.18 -17.01
CA GLN A 311 -16.01 5.18 -16.28
C GLN A 311 -15.77 6.56 -15.68
N VAL A 312 -15.23 6.59 -14.46
CA VAL A 312 -14.64 7.79 -13.87
C VAL A 312 -13.16 7.52 -13.61
N GLY A 313 -12.33 7.84 -14.61
CA GLY A 313 -10.87 7.74 -14.52
C GLY A 313 -10.22 9.00 -13.94
N THR A 314 -11.00 10.08 -13.75
CA THR A 314 -10.54 11.34 -13.13
C THR A 314 -11.49 11.73 -11.98
N PRO A 315 -11.38 11.05 -10.81
CA PRO A 315 -12.36 11.18 -9.73
C PRO A 315 -12.33 12.54 -9.01
N TYR A 316 -11.24 13.30 -9.14
CA TYR A 316 -11.15 14.63 -8.53
C TYR A 316 -10.30 15.60 -9.38
N PRO A 317 -10.77 16.86 -9.64
CA PRO A 317 -12.15 17.26 -9.43
C PRO A 317 -13.11 16.44 -10.31
N PHE A 318 -14.30 16.14 -9.81
CA PHE A 318 -15.23 15.24 -10.47
C PHE A 318 -15.74 15.80 -11.81
N PRO A 319 -15.89 14.99 -12.88
CA PRO A 319 -16.39 15.44 -14.18
C PRO A 319 -17.91 15.68 -14.18
N GLN A 320 -18.33 16.69 -13.44
CA GLN A 320 -19.71 16.97 -13.10
C GLN A 320 -20.66 17.07 -14.30
N LYS A 321 -20.26 17.79 -15.35
CA LYS A 321 -21.11 17.97 -16.55
C LYS A 321 -21.34 16.64 -17.28
N ARG A 322 -20.33 15.76 -17.27
CA ARG A 322 -20.41 14.45 -17.89
C ARG A 322 -21.35 13.55 -17.10
N ALA A 323 -21.26 13.57 -15.77
CA ALA A 323 -22.13 12.82 -14.88
C ALA A 323 -23.61 13.27 -15.01
N VAL A 324 -23.88 14.57 -15.16
CA VAL A 324 -25.23 15.08 -15.42
C VAL A 324 -25.79 14.48 -16.72
N ARG A 325 -25.01 14.55 -17.82
CA ARG A 325 -25.45 13.97 -19.12
C ARG A 325 -25.62 12.45 -19.03
N PHE A 326 -24.76 11.77 -18.30
CA PHE A 326 -24.87 10.32 -18.07
C PHE A 326 -26.19 9.96 -17.39
N ALA A 327 -26.59 10.75 -16.39
CA ALA A 327 -27.74 10.45 -15.54
C ALA A 327 -29.11 10.87 -16.16
N GLU A 328 -29.13 11.54 -17.31
CA GLU A 328 -30.38 11.97 -17.96
C GLU A 328 -31.30 10.77 -18.26
N GLY A 329 -32.50 10.77 -17.68
CA GLY A 329 -33.51 9.72 -17.88
C GLY A 329 -33.26 8.40 -17.13
N LEU A 330 -32.21 8.29 -16.33
CA LEU A 330 -31.99 7.13 -15.47
C LEU A 330 -32.89 7.19 -14.24
N SER A 331 -33.31 6.02 -13.75
CA SER A 331 -34.04 5.86 -12.49
C SER A 331 -33.12 5.40 -11.35
N ASP A 332 -32.17 4.55 -11.66
CA ASP A 332 -31.28 3.92 -10.70
C ASP A 332 -29.84 3.92 -11.20
N VAL A 333 -28.90 4.23 -10.32
CA VAL A 333 -27.47 4.24 -10.61
C VAL A 333 -26.73 3.45 -9.54
N ILE A 334 -25.99 2.41 -9.93
CA ILE A 334 -25.09 1.67 -9.03
C ILE A 334 -23.65 2.14 -9.22
N VAL A 335 -22.91 2.23 -8.11
CA VAL A 335 -21.52 2.71 -8.10
C VAL A 335 -20.57 1.62 -7.64
N PHE A 336 -19.57 1.30 -8.48
CA PHE A 336 -18.50 0.37 -8.17
C PHE A 336 -17.16 1.07 -8.04
N GLU A 337 -16.61 1.06 -6.86
CA GLU A 337 -15.31 1.63 -6.52
C GLU A 337 -14.69 0.89 -5.35
N GLU A 338 -13.38 0.86 -5.23
CA GLU A 338 -12.70 0.30 -4.05
C GLU A 338 -12.59 1.34 -2.94
N LEU A 339 -12.38 0.86 -1.69
CA LEU A 339 -12.20 1.68 -0.48
C LEU A 339 -13.43 2.56 -0.15
N ASP A 340 -13.27 3.89 -0.13
CA ASP A 340 -14.31 4.83 0.32
C ASP A 340 -15.36 5.12 -0.77
N HIS A 341 -16.49 5.67 -0.35
CA HIS A 341 -17.61 6.09 -1.23
C HIS A 341 -17.35 7.47 -1.89
N VAL A 342 -16.28 7.56 -2.72
CA VAL A 342 -15.90 8.84 -3.36
C VAL A 342 -16.78 9.17 -4.55
N LEU A 343 -16.94 8.21 -5.47
CA LEU A 343 -17.78 8.40 -6.66
C LEU A 343 -19.25 8.40 -6.30
N GLU A 344 -19.67 7.59 -5.34
CA GLU A 344 -21.04 7.57 -4.83
C GLU A 344 -21.46 8.94 -4.25
N ASP A 345 -20.60 9.58 -3.44
CA ASP A 345 -20.82 10.94 -2.94
C ASP A 345 -20.99 11.95 -4.08
N GLU A 346 -20.15 11.86 -5.11
CA GLU A 346 -20.22 12.77 -6.25
C GLU A 346 -21.48 12.55 -7.10
N MET A 347 -21.94 11.30 -7.24
CA MET A 347 -23.21 11.00 -7.90
C MET A 347 -24.42 11.49 -7.09
N LEU A 348 -24.38 11.37 -5.76
CA LEU A 348 -25.40 11.94 -4.87
C LEU A 348 -25.43 13.49 -4.94
N LYS A 349 -24.25 14.14 -4.95
CA LYS A 349 -24.15 15.59 -5.17
C LYS A 349 -24.70 15.99 -6.54
N THR A 350 -24.40 15.20 -7.57
CA THR A 350 -24.92 15.42 -8.92
C THR A 350 -26.44 15.36 -8.95
N ALA A 351 -27.04 14.34 -8.32
CA ALA A 351 -28.50 14.22 -8.20
C ALA A 351 -29.12 15.46 -7.51
N GLY A 352 -28.54 15.88 -6.39
CA GLY A 352 -29.01 17.04 -5.64
C GLY A 352 -28.90 18.35 -6.40
N CYS A 353 -27.74 18.62 -7.02
CA CYS A 353 -27.50 19.86 -7.77
C CYS A 353 -28.29 19.95 -9.08
N ALA A 354 -28.49 18.83 -9.76
CA ALA A 354 -29.27 18.77 -11.00
C ALA A 354 -30.77 18.62 -10.77
N HIS A 355 -31.21 18.48 -9.51
CA HIS A 355 -32.61 18.15 -9.15
C HIS A 355 -33.12 16.90 -9.90
N ALA A 356 -32.22 15.91 -10.09
CA ALA A 356 -32.52 14.69 -10.80
C ALA A 356 -33.15 13.64 -9.87
N GLY A 357 -34.08 12.85 -10.40
CA GLY A 357 -34.91 11.91 -9.62
C GLY A 357 -34.40 10.47 -9.59
N TYR A 358 -33.10 10.22 -9.85
CA TYR A 358 -32.55 8.87 -9.79
C TYR A 358 -32.09 8.49 -8.36
N CYS A 359 -32.16 7.18 -8.05
CA CYS A 359 -31.60 6.61 -6.83
C CYS A 359 -30.13 6.23 -7.05
N VAL A 360 -29.30 6.39 -6.01
CA VAL A 360 -27.90 5.96 -6.04
C VAL A 360 -27.74 4.76 -5.11
N HIS A 361 -27.19 3.68 -5.64
CA HIS A 361 -26.89 2.42 -4.95
C HIS A 361 -25.38 2.25 -4.83
N GLY A 362 -24.92 1.83 -3.67
CA GLY A 362 -23.49 1.66 -3.44
C GLY A 362 -23.15 1.20 -2.03
N LYS A 363 -22.11 1.82 -1.45
CA LYS A 363 -21.64 1.50 -0.10
C LYS A 363 -22.57 2.06 0.98
N LEU A 364 -23.11 3.25 0.76
CA LEU A 364 -24.00 3.93 1.72
C LEU A 364 -25.36 3.25 1.84
N THR A 365 -25.81 2.60 0.79
CA THR A 365 -27.05 1.80 0.75
C THR A 365 -26.81 0.32 1.01
N GLY A 366 -25.55 -0.11 1.06
CA GLY A 366 -25.15 -1.46 1.47
C GLY A 366 -25.09 -2.50 0.36
N GLU A 367 -25.26 -2.11 -0.92
CA GLU A 367 -25.15 -3.02 -2.06
C GLU A 367 -23.69 -3.33 -2.40
N THR A 368 -22.74 -2.44 -2.13
CA THR A 368 -21.32 -2.65 -2.37
C THR A 368 -20.49 -2.56 -1.10
N THR A 369 -19.31 -3.18 -1.08
CA THR A 369 -18.45 -3.20 0.11
C THR A 369 -17.61 -1.93 0.26
N GLY A 370 -17.45 -1.44 1.49
CA GLY A 370 -16.60 -0.30 1.84
C GLY A 370 -15.19 -0.71 2.29
N ARG A 371 -14.72 -1.93 2.00
CA ARG A 371 -13.39 -2.42 2.38
C ARG A 371 -12.92 -3.50 1.41
N GLY A 372 -11.61 -3.66 1.33
CA GLY A 372 -10.98 -4.70 0.53
C GLY A 372 -11.02 -4.42 -0.97
N GLU A 373 -10.62 -5.42 -1.73
CA GLU A 373 -10.63 -5.41 -3.19
C GLU A 373 -12.00 -5.80 -3.72
N ASN A 374 -12.38 -5.22 -4.84
CA ASN A 374 -13.48 -5.75 -5.64
C ASN A 374 -13.01 -6.97 -6.46
N THR A 375 -13.96 -7.83 -6.83
CA THR A 375 -13.73 -8.96 -7.75
C THR A 375 -14.80 -8.99 -8.82
N VAL A 376 -14.49 -9.62 -9.95
CA VAL A 376 -15.47 -9.80 -11.06
C VAL A 376 -16.71 -10.54 -10.58
N ASP A 377 -16.53 -11.61 -9.80
CA ASP A 377 -17.66 -12.43 -9.32
C ASP A 377 -18.53 -11.68 -8.29
N ALA A 378 -17.92 -10.88 -7.40
CA ALA A 378 -18.68 -10.06 -6.45
C ALA A 378 -19.51 -8.99 -7.20
N ILE A 379 -18.89 -8.27 -8.14
CA ILE A 379 -19.60 -7.29 -8.98
C ILE A 379 -20.69 -7.97 -9.81
N ALA A 380 -20.45 -9.14 -10.38
CA ALA A 380 -21.45 -9.88 -11.13
C ALA A 380 -22.66 -10.27 -10.27
N ALA A 381 -22.43 -10.68 -9.00
CA ALA A 381 -23.51 -10.96 -8.08
C ALA A 381 -24.32 -9.69 -7.72
N GLN A 382 -23.64 -8.57 -7.47
CA GLN A 382 -24.27 -7.28 -7.19
C GLN A 382 -25.05 -6.74 -8.40
N LEU A 383 -24.52 -6.88 -9.63
CA LEU A 383 -25.23 -6.51 -10.86
C LEU A 383 -26.46 -7.38 -11.08
N ARG A 384 -26.40 -8.70 -10.80
CA ARG A 384 -27.61 -9.55 -10.88
C ARG A 384 -28.70 -9.03 -9.94
N ALA A 385 -28.33 -8.71 -8.70
CA ALA A 385 -29.27 -8.14 -7.73
C ALA A 385 -29.83 -6.78 -8.21
N PHE A 386 -28.99 -5.92 -8.73
CA PHE A 386 -29.36 -4.59 -9.24
C PHE A 386 -30.32 -4.66 -10.43
N PHE A 387 -30.07 -5.59 -11.36
CA PHE A 387 -30.98 -5.81 -12.49
C PHE A 387 -32.19 -6.67 -12.14
N GLY A 388 -32.30 -7.20 -10.93
CA GLY A 388 -33.40 -8.08 -10.51
C GLY A 388 -33.38 -9.45 -11.19
N VAL A 389 -32.20 -9.98 -11.51
CA VAL A 389 -32.01 -11.30 -12.13
C VAL A 389 -31.21 -12.22 -11.22
N GLN A 390 -31.35 -13.53 -11.39
CA GLN A 390 -30.60 -14.54 -10.65
C GLN A 390 -30.25 -15.74 -11.56
N LEU A 391 -29.28 -16.55 -11.12
CA LEU A 391 -28.97 -17.81 -11.80
C LEU A 391 -30.11 -18.82 -11.63
N ALA A 392 -30.48 -19.50 -12.73
CA ALA A 392 -31.46 -20.57 -12.69
C ALA A 392 -31.00 -21.76 -11.84
N GLU A 393 -29.70 -22.07 -11.89
CA GLU A 393 -29.03 -23.04 -11.01
C GLU A 393 -27.93 -22.37 -10.21
N PRO A 394 -27.82 -22.60 -8.90
CA PRO A 394 -26.75 -22.00 -8.07
C PRO A 394 -25.36 -22.37 -8.59
N ARG A 395 -24.47 -21.39 -8.71
CA ARG A 395 -23.06 -21.62 -9.09
C ARG A 395 -22.33 -22.27 -7.92
N LYS A 396 -21.52 -23.32 -8.17
CA LYS A 396 -20.62 -23.86 -7.15
C LYS A 396 -19.47 -22.86 -6.93
N VAL A 397 -19.45 -22.20 -5.80
CA VAL A 397 -18.45 -21.18 -5.43
C VAL A 397 -17.37 -21.81 -4.56
N PHE A 398 -16.10 -21.46 -4.81
CA PHE A 398 -14.95 -21.90 -4.04
C PHE A 398 -14.24 -20.68 -3.43
N GLY A 399 -13.79 -20.79 -2.17
CA GLY A 399 -12.95 -19.76 -1.53
C GLY A 399 -13.71 -18.65 -0.79
N ALA A 400 -13.19 -17.41 -0.84
CA ALA A 400 -13.72 -16.26 -0.07
C ALA A 400 -15.16 -15.86 -0.46
N GLU A 401 -15.59 -16.16 -1.66
CA GLU A 401 -16.94 -15.90 -2.16
C GLU A 401 -18.01 -16.78 -1.48
N ALA A 402 -17.59 -17.95 -0.95
CA ALA A 402 -18.47 -18.81 -0.18
C ALA A 402 -18.99 -18.15 1.11
N ALA A 403 -18.24 -17.17 1.66
CA ALA A 403 -18.65 -16.46 2.88
C ALA A 403 -19.79 -15.45 2.62
N THR A 404 -19.84 -14.86 1.41
CA THR A 404 -20.90 -13.94 1.00
C THR A 404 -22.15 -14.70 0.54
N ALA A 405 -22.00 -15.87 -0.11
CA ALA A 405 -23.09 -16.74 -0.48
C ALA A 405 -23.76 -17.40 0.74
N ALA A 406 -22.99 -17.76 1.76
CA ALA A 406 -23.53 -18.34 3.02
C ALA A 406 -24.47 -17.39 3.78
N SER A 407 -24.26 -16.06 3.63
CA SER A 407 -25.20 -15.06 4.18
C SER A 407 -26.55 -15.03 3.48
N ALA A 408 -26.64 -15.62 2.29
CA ALA A 408 -27.87 -15.75 1.49
C ALA A 408 -28.61 -17.11 1.67
N GLY A 409 -28.13 -18.00 2.57
CA GLY A 409 -28.81 -19.25 2.93
C GLY A 409 -28.50 -20.45 2.03
N GLU A 410 -27.47 -20.42 1.19
CA GLU A 410 -27.03 -21.54 0.37
C GLU A 410 -25.98 -22.41 1.10
N GLU A 411 -26.19 -23.75 1.13
CA GLU A 411 -25.18 -24.71 1.58
C GLU A 411 -24.08 -24.87 0.52
N VAL A 412 -22.97 -24.16 0.69
CA VAL A 412 -21.78 -24.28 -0.15
C VAL A 412 -20.74 -25.16 0.55
N ALA A 413 -20.25 -26.21 -0.10
CA ALA A 413 -19.12 -26.98 0.43
C ALA A 413 -17.84 -26.11 0.42
N GLN A 414 -17.49 -25.58 1.59
CA GLN A 414 -16.33 -24.72 1.76
C GLN A 414 -15.03 -25.52 1.77
N ILE A 415 -14.24 -25.46 0.70
CA ILE A 415 -12.83 -25.80 0.76
C ILE A 415 -12.09 -24.49 1.15
N GLN A 416 -11.85 -24.28 2.44
CA GLN A 416 -11.02 -23.19 2.89
C GLN A 416 -9.55 -23.59 2.74
N PRO A 417 -8.73 -22.89 1.94
CA PRO A 417 -7.30 -23.12 1.95
C PRO A 417 -6.74 -22.77 3.33
N PRO A 418 -5.72 -23.50 3.82
CA PRO A 418 -5.13 -23.21 5.12
C PRO A 418 -4.55 -21.78 5.13
N ALA A 419 -4.87 -21.03 6.18
CA ALA A 419 -4.31 -19.70 6.40
C ALA A 419 -2.78 -19.75 6.44
N ARG A 420 -2.13 -18.87 5.67
CA ARG A 420 -0.66 -18.74 5.60
C ARG A 420 -0.26 -17.33 6.05
N PRO A 421 -0.29 -17.02 7.36
CA PRO A 421 0.09 -15.71 7.85
C PRO A 421 1.56 -15.44 7.53
N PRO A 422 1.95 -14.17 7.29
CA PRO A 422 3.35 -13.81 7.09
C PRO A 422 4.16 -14.11 8.36
N LEU A 423 5.36 -14.64 8.17
CA LEU A 423 6.27 -15.03 9.25
C LEU A 423 7.67 -14.49 8.98
N LEU A 424 8.46 -14.27 10.04
CA LEU A 424 9.89 -14.02 9.91
C LEU A 424 10.57 -15.20 9.18
N CYS A 425 11.51 -14.90 8.31
CA CYS A 425 12.25 -15.90 7.54
C CYS A 425 12.93 -16.96 8.44
N PRO A 426 13.19 -18.17 7.93
CA PRO A 426 14.10 -19.09 8.59
C PRO A 426 15.47 -18.43 8.79
N GLY A 427 16.03 -18.52 10.01
CA GLY A 427 17.32 -17.93 10.34
C GLY A 427 17.36 -16.40 10.43
N CYS A 428 16.20 -15.72 10.41
CA CYS A 428 16.14 -14.27 10.55
C CYS A 428 16.78 -13.81 11.87
N PRO A 429 17.76 -12.86 11.83
CA PRO A 429 18.46 -12.39 13.01
C PRO A 429 17.56 -11.67 14.02
N HIS A 430 16.46 -11.08 13.59
CA HIS A 430 15.49 -10.42 14.48
C HIS A 430 14.94 -11.36 15.56
N ARG A 431 14.87 -12.69 15.29
CA ARG A 431 14.44 -13.69 16.29
C ARG A 431 15.38 -13.71 17.48
N GLY A 432 16.68 -13.65 17.22
CA GLY A 432 17.71 -13.61 18.26
C GLY A 432 17.65 -12.31 19.07
N ALA A 433 17.50 -11.16 18.41
CA ALA A 433 17.34 -9.87 19.08
C ALA A 433 16.12 -9.85 20.03
N PHE A 434 14.97 -10.31 19.57
CA PHE A 434 13.78 -10.41 20.41
C PHE A 434 13.96 -11.34 21.60
N TYR A 435 14.58 -12.49 21.36
CA TYR A 435 14.83 -13.44 22.45
C TYR A 435 15.83 -12.86 23.48
N ALA A 436 16.91 -12.23 23.03
CA ALA A 436 17.94 -11.65 23.88
C ALA A 436 17.35 -10.55 24.79
N VAL A 437 16.58 -9.61 24.21
CA VAL A 437 15.95 -8.51 24.97
C VAL A 437 14.96 -9.06 25.99
N LYS A 438 14.12 -10.03 25.61
CA LYS A 438 13.15 -10.64 26.56
C LYS A 438 13.85 -11.43 27.67
N SER A 439 14.95 -12.10 27.38
CA SER A 439 15.71 -12.88 28.35
C SER A 439 16.60 -12.04 29.28
N ALA A 440 16.85 -10.78 28.89
CA ALA A 440 17.54 -9.81 29.74
C ALA A 440 16.67 -9.25 30.88
N LEU A 441 15.35 -9.30 30.73
CA LEU A 441 14.39 -8.88 31.76
C LEU A 441 14.30 -9.93 32.87
N LYS A 442 14.10 -9.49 34.12
CA LYS A 442 13.82 -10.41 35.26
C LYS A 442 12.59 -11.25 35.01
N LYS A 443 11.54 -10.63 34.46
CA LYS A 443 10.34 -11.28 33.93
C LYS A 443 9.96 -10.61 32.62
N PRO A 444 9.48 -11.31 31.59
CA PRO A 444 9.03 -10.67 30.36
C PRO A 444 7.93 -9.62 30.57
N SER A 445 7.11 -9.76 31.63
CA SER A 445 6.08 -8.79 32.02
C SER A 445 6.62 -7.47 32.57
N ASP A 446 7.93 -7.37 32.86
CA ASP A 446 8.56 -6.14 33.32
C ASP A 446 8.91 -5.20 32.17
N GLY A 447 8.80 -5.68 30.91
CA GLY A 447 8.98 -4.89 29.70
C GLY A 447 7.68 -4.59 28.97
N ILE A 448 7.66 -3.47 28.25
CA ILE A 448 6.66 -3.12 27.23
C ILE A 448 7.41 -3.02 25.92
N PHE A 449 7.01 -3.83 24.93
CA PHE A 449 7.71 -3.95 23.65
C PHE A 449 7.02 -3.10 22.59
N CYS A 450 7.57 -1.91 22.34
CA CYS A 450 7.07 -0.98 21.34
C CYS A 450 7.70 -1.33 20.00
N GLY A 451 6.90 -1.93 19.13
CA GLY A 451 7.30 -2.27 17.78
C GLY A 451 7.13 -1.11 16.82
N ASP A 452 7.59 -1.37 15.63
CA ASP A 452 7.56 -0.45 14.52
C ASP A 452 7.25 -1.18 13.21
N ILE A 453 7.20 -0.48 12.08
CA ILE A 453 6.82 -1.03 10.78
C ILE A 453 8.06 -1.52 10.03
N GLY A 454 8.09 -2.80 9.76
CA GLY A 454 9.15 -3.50 9.02
C GLY A 454 9.01 -5.01 9.19
N CYS A 455 9.98 -5.81 8.71
CA CYS A 455 9.98 -7.26 8.93
C CYS A 455 9.84 -7.63 10.41
N TYR A 456 10.37 -6.81 11.29
CA TYR A 456 10.35 -7.02 12.74
C TYR A 456 8.97 -6.83 13.38
N THR A 457 8.00 -6.20 12.70
CA THR A 457 6.59 -6.21 13.15
C THR A 457 6.06 -7.64 13.29
N LEU A 458 6.58 -8.58 12.48
CA LEU A 458 6.23 -10.00 12.54
C LEU A 458 6.70 -10.68 13.84
N GLY A 459 7.47 -9.99 14.69
CA GLY A 459 7.77 -10.41 16.04
C GLY A 459 6.57 -10.42 16.99
N ASN A 460 5.41 -9.88 16.58
CA ASN A 460 4.16 -9.95 17.34
C ASN A 460 3.61 -11.38 17.43
N ALA A 461 3.91 -12.23 16.45
CA ALA A 461 3.40 -13.59 16.37
C ALA A 461 4.03 -14.51 17.43
N LYS A 462 3.24 -15.52 17.85
CA LYS A 462 3.76 -16.60 18.70
C LYS A 462 4.87 -17.37 17.97
N PRO A 463 5.87 -17.87 18.70
CA PRO A 463 6.07 -17.80 20.16
C PRO A 463 6.81 -16.53 20.64
N LEU A 464 7.21 -15.65 19.73
CA LEU A 464 8.03 -14.48 20.06
C LEU A 464 7.26 -13.49 20.96
N ASN A 465 6.04 -13.10 20.59
CA ASN A 465 5.23 -12.10 21.30
C ASN A 465 6.10 -10.92 21.78
N ALA A 466 6.87 -10.33 20.85
CA ALA A 466 7.87 -9.31 21.14
C ALA A 466 7.47 -7.93 20.59
N VAL A 467 6.19 -7.74 20.30
CA VAL A 467 5.60 -6.48 19.87
C VAL A 467 4.25 -6.35 20.54
N ASP A 468 4.15 -5.44 21.51
CA ASP A 468 2.91 -5.13 22.23
C ASP A 468 2.15 -3.99 21.55
N THR A 469 2.86 -3.05 20.91
CA THR A 469 2.29 -1.91 20.18
C THR A 469 2.99 -1.71 18.86
N CYS A 470 2.25 -1.24 17.85
CA CYS A 470 2.78 -0.81 16.56
C CYS A 470 1.84 0.26 16.00
N LEU A 471 2.39 1.40 15.55
CA LEU A 471 1.58 2.53 15.05
C LEU A 471 1.97 2.91 13.62
N CYS A 472 3.08 3.62 13.44
CA CYS A 472 3.62 4.02 12.14
C CYS A 472 5.15 4.02 12.17
N MET A 473 5.82 4.14 11.01
CA MET A 473 7.28 4.08 10.93
C MET A 473 7.97 5.11 11.83
N GLY A 474 8.84 4.64 12.72
CA GLY A 474 9.57 5.44 13.72
C GLY A 474 8.81 5.69 15.03
N ALA A 475 7.50 5.43 15.06
CA ALA A 475 6.67 5.74 16.23
C ALA A 475 6.98 4.88 17.46
N GLY A 476 7.52 3.68 17.29
CA GLY A 476 7.86 2.79 18.40
C GLY A 476 8.75 3.47 19.45
N ILE A 477 9.69 4.31 19.00
CA ILE A 477 10.58 5.08 19.89
C ILE A 477 9.80 6.10 20.74
N THR A 478 8.87 6.82 20.13
CA THR A 478 8.10 7.87 20.81
C THR A 478 6.97 7.29 21.67
N VAL A 479 6.37 6.18 21.22
CA VAL A 479 5.38 5.44 22.01
C VAL A 479 6.02 4.88 23.30
N ALA A 480 7.26 4.37 23.22
CA ALA A 480 8.01 3.93 24.40
C ALA A 480 8.20 5.05 25.43
N GLN A 481 8.43 6.29 24.97
CA GLN A 481 8.53 7.45 25.86
C GLN A 481 7.22 7.70 26.63
N GLY A 482 6.07 7.56 25.95
CA GLY A 482 4.77 7.65 26.61
C GLY A 482 4.63 6.64 27.74
N PHE A 483 5.05 5.40 27.51
CA PHE A 483 5.03 4.35 28.55
C PHE A 483 6.03 4.65 29.69
N SER A 484 7.21 5.18 29.40
CA SER A 484 8.18 5.54 30.45
C SER A 484 7.63 6.58 31.44
N VAL A 485 6.71 7.43 30.98
CA VAL A 485 6.05 8.44 31.83
C VAL A 485 4.96 7.85 32.71
N VAL A 486 4.13 6.94 32.16
CA VAL A 486 2.91 6.45 32.87
C VAL A 486 3.08 5.10 33.51
N GLU A 487 4.11 4.33 33.15
CA GLU A 487 4.43 2.99 33.66
C GLU A 487 5.86 2.93 34.25
N PRO A 488 6.21 3.76 35.25
CA PRO A 488 7.59 3.91 35.74
C PRO A 488 8.17 2.63 36.35
N GLY A 489 7.35 1.62 36.63
CA GLY A 489 7.78 0.31 37.13
C GLY A 489 8.17 -0.69 36.04
N LYS A 490 8.04 -0.31 34.75
CA LYS A 490 8.34 -1.17 33.60
C LYS A 490 9.43 -0.56 32.73
N LYS A 491 10.13 -1.43 32.02
CA LYS A 491 11.12 -1.00 31.01
C LYS A 491 10.43 -0.83 29.66
N ALA A 492 10.47 0.38 29.10
CA ALA A 492 9.93 0.70 27.78
C ALA A 492 10.98 0.45 26.71
N LEU A 493 10.75 -0.53 25.85
CA LEU A 493 11.71 -1.05 24.88
C LEU A 493 11.17 -0.84 23.47
N SER A 494 11.93 -0.14 22.62
CA SER A 494 11.55 0.11 21.22
C SER A 494 12.38 -0.73 20.28
N PHE A 495 11.75 -1.40 19.31
CA PHE A 495 12.43 -2.05 18.20
C PHE A 495 12.25 -1.22 16.93
N VAL A 496 13.36 -0.88 16.27
CA VAL A 496 13.38 -0.10 15.02
C VAL A 496 14.40 -0.69 14.04
N GLY A 497 14.07 -0.79 12.76
CA GLY A 497 15.04 -1.20 11.73
C GLY A 497 15.98 -0.07 11.35
N ASP A 498 17.13 -0.41 10.76
CA ASP A 498 18.14 0.51 10.26
C ASP A 498 17.62 1.55 9.27
N SER A 499 16.84 1.13 8.28
CA SER A 499 16.19 2.05 7.33
C SER A 499 15.23 3.02 8.03
N THR A 500 14.37 2.50 8.92
CA THR A 500 13.43 3.34 9.68
C THR A 500 14.14 4.28 10.66
N PHE A 501 15.28 3.87 11.21
CA PHE A 501 16.12 4.74 12.04
C PHE A 501 16.46 6.03 11.28
N PHE A 502 16.93 5.91 10.03
CA PHE A 502 17.25 7.08 9.21
C PHE A 502 16.02 7.82 8.71
N ALA A 503 14.95 7.10 8.37
CA ALA A 503 13.75 7.70 7.79
C ALA A 503 12.99 8.60 8.78
N SER A 504 12.82 8.16 10.04
CA SER A 504 11.99 8.84 11.02
C SER A 504 12.39 8.64 12.49
N GLY A 505 13.30 7.70 12.78
CA GLY A 505 13.68 7.35 14.14
C GLY A 505 14.48 8.44 14.85
N MET A 506 15.34 9.17 14.14
CA MET A 506 16.26 10.17 14.73
C MET A 506 15.54 11.26 15.53
N THR A 507 14.40 11.75 15.06
CA THR A 507 13.60 12.76 15.76
C THR A 507 13.03 12.24 17.08
N GLY A 508 12.60 10.98 17.11
CA GLY A 508 12.13 10.32 18.33
C GLY A 508 13.24 10.17 19.37
N ILE A 509 14.46 9.84 18.92
CA ILE A 509 15.64 9.73 19.81
C ILE A 509 16.03 11.10 20.37
N ALA A 510 16.09 12.12 19.52
CA ALA A 510 16.36 13.50 19.98
C ALA A 510 15.35 13.95 21.05
N ASN A 511 14.05 13.62 20.86
CA ASN A 511 13.01 13.91 21.85
C ASN A 511 13.24 13.15 23.18
N ALA A 512 13.62 11.87 23.11
CA ALA A 512 13.90 11.06 24.29
C ALA A 512 15.07 11.63 25.10
N VAL A 513 16.15 12.01 24.42
CA VAL A 513 17.35 12.59 25.08
C VAL A 513 17.03 13.97 25.65
N TYR A 514 16.34 14.83 24.88
CA TYR A 514 15.97 16.16 25.35
C TYR A 514 15.11 16.13 26.63
N ASN A 515 14.14 15.22 26.67
CA ASN A 515 13.19 15.08 27.77
C ASN A 515 13.61 14.04 28.83
N GLN A 516 14.77 13.40 28.67
CA GLN A 516 15.34 12.40 29.62
C GLN A 516 14.39 11.21 29.86
N HIS A 517 13.74 10.71 28.83
CA HIS A 517 12.88 9.53 28.95
C HIS A 517 13.69 8.23 29.16
N ASP A 518 13.30 7.42 30.15
CA ASP A 518 13.90 6.10 30.42
C ASP A 518 13.36 5.07 29.41
N ILE A 519 14.04 4.98 28.26
CA ILE A 519 13.71 4.03 27.19
C ILE A 519 14.98 3.36 26.65
N THR A 520 14.83 2.16 26.14
CA THR A 520 15.90 1.48 25.38
C THR A 520 15.49 1.31 23.92
N VAL A 521 16.30 1.83 23.00
CA VAL A 521 16.08 1.71 21.55
C VAL A 521 16.90 0.55 21.02
N CYS A 522 16.24 -0.51 20.58
CA CYS A 522 16.85 -1.66 19.93
C CYS A 522 16.86 -1.45 18.41
N VAL A 523 18.00 -1.04 17.86
CA VAL A 523 18.17 -0.88 16.42
C VAL A 523 18.52 -2.23 15.81
N LEU A 524 17.71 -2.70 14.88
CA LEU A 524 17.87 -3.98 14.17
C LEU A 524 18.55 -3.70 12.82
N ASP A 525 19.90 -3.64 12.85
CA ASP A 525 20.72 -3.36 11.69
C ASP A 525 20.94 -4.65 10.88
N ASN A 526 20.19 -4.77 9.79
CA ASN A 526 20.28 -5.90 8.87
C ASN A 526 20.88 -5.54 7.51
N ALA A 527 21.43 -4.32 7.39
CA ALA A 527 22.08 -3.76 6.21
C ALA A 527 21.19 -3.62 4.97
N THR A 528 19.84 -3.53 5.13
CA THR A 528 18.94 -3.37 4.00
C THR A 528 17.51 -3.03 4.41
N THR A 529 16.77 -2.33 3.54
CA THR A 529 15.31 -2.17 3.63
C THR A 529 14.63 -3.45 3.12
N ALA A 530 14.61 -4.50 3.97
CA ALA A 530 14.35 -5.87 3.54
C ALA A 530 12.90 -6.12 3.04
N MET A 531 11.90 -5.53 3.69
CA MET A 531 10.48 -5.86 3.46
C MET A 531 10.01 -5.53 2.04
N THR A 532 10.52 -4.47 1.46
CA THR A 532 10.07 -3.91 0.18
C THR A 532 10.94 -4.32 -1.02
N GLY A 533 11.94 -5.21 -0.82
CA GLY A 533 12.77 -5.73 -1.91
C GLY A 533 14.27 -5.51 -1.74
N SER A 534 14.74 -5.26 -0.52
CA SER A 534 16.16 -5.11 -0.17
C SER A 534 16.83 -3.86 -0.73
N GLN A 535 16.12 -2.72 -0.70
CA GLN A 535 16.64 -1.43 -1.13
C GLN A 535 17.76 -0.92 -0.21
N PRO A 536 18.70 -0.12 -0.75
CA PRO A 536 19.70 0.57 0.06
C PRO A 536 19.09 1.69 0.92
N HIS A 537 19.80 2.06 1.97
CA HIS A 537 19.49 3.19 2.86
C HIS A 537 20.79 3.89 3.30
N PRO A 538 20.75 5.05 3.95
CA PRO A 538 21.96 5.83 4.27
C PRO A 538 23.07 5.06 5.00
N GLY A 539 22.75 4.06 5.81
CA GLY A 539 23.71 3.20 6.49
C GLY A 539 24.43 2.17 5.61
N THR A 540 23.97 1.95 4.37
CA THR A 540 24.57 0.94 3.48
C THR A 540 25.76 1.46 2.67
N GLY A 541 25.89 2.77 2.50
CA GLY A 541 26.91 3.39 1.64
C GLY A 541 26.71 3.13 0.16
N VAL A 542 25.50 2.78 -0.28
CA VAL A 542 25.13 2.56 -1.68
C VAL A 542 23.95 3.46 -2.04
N THR A 543 24.03 4.13 -3.19
CA THR A 543 22.94 4.90 -3.73
C THR A 543 22.24 4.15 -4.87
N LEU A 544 21.01 4.52 -5.21
CA LEU A 544 20.25 3.87 -6.27
C LEU A 544 20.91 4.01 -7.66
N MET A 545 21.61 5.12 -7.91
CA MET A 545 22.33 5.35 -9.16
C MET A 545 23.71 4.67 -9.23
N GLY A 546 24.07 3.87 -8.24
CA GLY A 546 25.29 3.09 -8.22
C GLY A 546 26.54 3.75 -7.60
N PRO A 547 26.71 5.08 -7.54
CA PRO A 547 27.87 5.64 -6.83
C PRO A 547 27.84 5.21 -5.37
N LYS A 548 29.00 4.81 -4.86
CA LYS A 548 29.16 4.57 -3.43
C LYS A 548 29.28 5.90 -2.71
N SER A 549 28.58 6.03 -1.57
CA SER A 549 28.79 7.09 -0.58
C SER A 549 29.45 6.48 0.65
N GLU A 550 29.91 7.32 1.57
CA GLU A 550 30.30 6.84 2.89
C GLU A 550 29.03 6.46 3.67
N PRO A 551 29.00 5.26 4.30
CA PRO A 551 27.88 4.89 5.15
C PRO A 551 27.75 5.85 6.34
N ILE A 552 26.52 6.25 6.65
CA ILE A 552 26.25 7.00 7.87
C ILE A 552 26.18 6.01 9.03
N SER A 553 27.07 6.18 10.01
CA SER A 553 27.10 5.34 11.20
C SER A 553 25.92 5.62 12.13
N ILE A 554 25.12 4.58 12.43
CA ILE A 554 24.02 4.63 13.41
C ILE A 554 24.58 5.02 14.78
N GLU A 555 25.69 4.44 15.22
CA GLU A 555 26.34 4.75 16.50
C GLU A 555 26.76 6.23 16.56
N ALA A 556 27.41 6.75 15.52
CA ALA A 556 27.84 8.13 15.47
C ALA A 556 26.66 9.10 15.58
N VAL A 557 25.53 8.79 14.94
CA VAL A 557 24.28 9.56 15.03
C VAL A 557 23.72 9.50 16.45
N LEU A 558 23.61 8.33 17.06
CA LEU A 558 23.13 8.16 18.43
C LEU A 558 23.99 8.97 19.43
N ARG A 559 25.33 8.91 19.31
CA ARG A 559 26.26 9.70 20.14
C ARG A 559 26.08 11.20 19.91
N ALA A 560 25.95 11.64 18.67
CA ALA A 560 25.73 13.04 18.32
C ALA A 560 24.41 13.59 18.90
N LEU A 561 23.38 12.76 18.97
CA LEU A 561 22.09 13.09 19.62
C LEU A 561 22.17 13.07 21.16
N GLY A 562 23.24 12.54 21.74
CA GLY A 562 23.48 12.56 23.18
C GLY A 562 23.12 11.26 23.93
N VAL A 563 22.88 10.17 23.25
CA VAL A 563 22.71 8.84 23.86
C VAL A 563 24.02 8.40 24.47
N LYS A 564 24.04 8.11 25.77
CA LYS A 564 25.28 7.83 26.55
C LYS A 564 25.64 6.35 26.52
N VAL A 565 24.66 5.46 26.70
CA VAL A 565 24.88 4.03 26.70
C VAL A 565 24.41 3.47 25.36
N ILE A 566 25.36 2.96 24.60
CA ILE A 566 25.17 2.31 23.30
C ILE A 566 25.94 1.00 23.34
N THR A 567 25.24 -0.10 23.22
CA THR A 567 25.82 -1.44 23.17
C THR A 567 25.68 -2.06 21.81
N HIS A 568 26.57 -2.98 21.44
CA HIS A 568 26.57 -3.71 20.18
C HIS A 568 26.50 -5.20 20.42
N ALA A 569 25.77 -5.93 19.60
CA ALA A 569 25.78 -7.38 19.62
C ALA A 569 25.37 -8.00 18.29
N ASN A 570 25.93 -9.18 17.98
CA ASN A 570 25.36 -10.02 16.94
C ASN A 570 24.18 -10.81 17.54
N PRO A 571 22.93 -10.59 17.07
CA PRO A 571 21.76 -11.26 17.62
C PRO A 571 21.74 -12.79 17.38
N LEU A 572 22.60 -13.30 16.52
CA LEU A 572 22.79 -14.75 16.33
C LEU A 572 23.65 -15.38 17.43
N ARG A 573 24.34 -14.58 18.27
CA ARG A 573 25.10 -14.98 19.45
C ARG A 573 24.33 -14.57 20.70
N LEU A 574 23.48 -15.48 21.20
CA LEU A 574 22.48 -15.12 22.20
C LEU A 574 23.07 -14.67 23.56
N ASP A 575 24.23 -15.19 23.95
CA ASP A 575 24.87 -14.81 25.20
C ASP A 575 25.37 -13.36 25.15
N GLU A 576 26.15 -13.00 24.12
CA GLU A 576 26.62 -11.63 23.86
C GLU A 576 25.43 -10.66 23.73
N ALA A 577 24.43 -11.07 22.97
CA ALA A 577 23.24 -10.24 22.74
C ALA A 577 22.45 -9.97 24.03
N ARG A 578 22.38 -10.96 24.93
CA ARG A 578 21.74 -10.81 26.23
C ARG A 578 22.54 -9.91 27.17
N GLU A 579 23.86 -10.03 27.21
CA GLU A 579 24.73 -9.13 28.02
C GLU A 579 24.56 -7.68 27.57
N ALA A 580 24.68 -7.40 26.27
CA ALA A 580 24.46 -6.08 25.71
C ALA A 580 23.07 -5.52 26.04
N ALA A 581 22.06 -6.38 25.99
CA ALA A 581 20.68 -6.00 26.34
C ALA A 581 20.55 -5.69 27.84
N CYS A 582 21.18 -6.47 28.74
CA CYS A 582 21.18 -6.18 30.18
C CYS A 582 21.81 -4.82 30.48
N GLU A 583 22.97 -4.51 29.89
CA GLU A 583 23.65 -3.23 30.10
C GLU A 583 22.77 -2.05 29.71
N ALA A 584 22.18 -2.08 28.52
CA ALA A 584 21.36 -0.98 28.02
C ALA A 584 20.03 -0.83 28.77
N ILE A 585 19.31 -1.94 29.05
CA ILE A 585 17.97 -1.94 29.64
C ILE A 585 17.99 -1.42 31.09
N TYR A 586 19.06 -1.70 31.84
CA TYR A 586 19.16 -1.30 33.24
C TYR A 586 19.90 0.02 33.45
N TYR A 587 20.24 0.73 32.39
CA TYR A 587 20.67 2.11 32.46
C TYR A 587 19.50 3.04 32.76
N ASP A 588 19.67 4.03 33.62
CA ASP A 588 18.66 5.05 33.91
C ASP A 588 18.75 6.18 32.90
N GLY A 589 17.80 6.24 31.98
CA GLY A 589 17.72 7.22 30.90
C GLY A 589 17.73 6.58 29.50
N PRO A 590 17.79 7.41 28.44
CA PRO A 590 17.76 6.92 27.07
C PRO A 590 19.03 6.15 26.71
N SER A 591 18.87 4.90 26.32
CA SER A 591 19.93 3.97 25.91
C SER A 591 19.63 3.34 24.56
N ALA A 592 20.64 2.73 23.92
CA ALA A 592 20.47 2.04 22.66
C ALA A 592 21.24 0.71 22.62
N ILE A 593 20.70 -0.25 21.89
CA ILE A 593 21.35 -1.49 21.49
C ILE A 593 21.37 -1.55 19.97
N ILE A 594 22.51 -1.75 19.35
CA ILE A 594 22.64 -1.98 17.92
C ILE A 594 22.86 -3.47 17.70
N PHE A 595 21.83 -4.14 17.17
CA PHE A 595 21.91 -5.55 16.81
C PHE A 595 22.33 -5.66 15.33
N GLU A 596 23.59 -6.02 15.11
CA GLU A 596 24.21 -6.08 13.78
C GLU A 596 24.25 -7.51 13.24
N SER A 597 23.51 -7.77 12.19
CA SER A 597 23.59 -9.04 11.46
C SER A 597 22.87 -8.90 10.10
N PRO A 598 23.56 -9.21 8.98
CA PRO A 598 22.97 -9.02 7.66
C PRO A 598 21.69 -9.85 7.48
N CYS A 599 20.76 -9.30 6.71
CA CYS A 599 19.53 -10.00 6.34
C CYS A 599 19.87 -11.34 5.65
N VAL A 600 19.13 -12.40 5.99
CA VAL A 600 19.30 -13.74 5.40
C VAL A 600 19.17 -13.77 3.88
N LYS A 601 18.54 -12.74 3.27
CA LYS A 601 18.45 -12.60 1.82
C LYS A 601 19.73 -12.07 1.17
N LEU A 602 20.63 -11.49 1.96
CA LEU A 602 21.92 -10.93 1.50
C LEU A 602 23.08 -11.91 1.62
N ILE A 603 22.90 -13.03 2.33
CA ILE A 603 23.94 -14.01 2.61
C ILE A 603 23.63 -15.37 1.97
N LYS A 604 24.66 -16.14 1.70
CA LYS A 604 24.50 -17.53 1.26
C LYS A 604 24.11 -18.40 2.47
N PRO A 605 23.13 -19.31 2.34
CA PRO A 605 22.82 -20.27 3.39
C PRO A 605 24.03 -21.13 3.77
N GLY A 606 24.22 -21.36 5.07
CA GLY A 606 25.13 -22.36 5.60
C GLY A 606 24.54 -23.77 5.56
N ALA A 607 25.32 -24.76 6.05
CA ALA A 607 24.84 -26.12 6.20
C ALA A 607 23.68 -26.19 7.21
N PRO A 608 22.59 -26.92 6.91
CA PRO A 608 21.49 -27.10 7.86
C PRO A 608 21.94 -27.65 9.20
N VAL A 609 21.27 -27.25 10.26
CA VAL A 609 21.48 -27.78 11.62
C VAL A 609 21.22 -29.29 11.62
N ARG A 610 22.14 -30.06 12.23
CA ARG A 610 22.01 -31.49 12.41
C ARG A 610 21.33 -31.81 13.73
N TYR A 611 20.42 -32.78 13.71
CA TYR A 611 19.71 -33.26 14.90
C TYR A 611 20.29 -34.63 15.32
N ARG A 612 20.59 -34.73 16.63
CA ARG A 612 21.07 -35.95 17.29
C ARG A 612 20.00 -36.44 18.25
N GLU A 613 19.36 -37.52 17.86
CA GLU A 613 18.20 -38.06 18.63
C GLU A 613 18.63 -38.54 20.02
N GLU A 614 19.80 -39.17 20.13
CA GLU A 614 20.36 -39.72 21.37
C GLU A 614 20.62 -38.68 22.47
N ALA A 615 20.78 -37.41 22.10
CA ALA A 615 21.02 -36.31 23.02
C ALA A 615 19.71 -35.51 23.33
N CYS A 616 18.62 -35.83 22.68
CA CYS A 616 17.38 -35.02 22.83
C CYS A 616 16.55 -35.45 24.02
N THR A 617 16.33 -34.55 24.96
CA THR A 617 15.44 -34.75 26.14
C THR A 617 13.96 -34.51 25.90
N GLY A 618 13.58 -34.07 24.69
CA GLY A 618 12.19 -33.76 24.33
C GLY A 618 11.64 -32.49 25.00
N CYS A 619 12.49 -31.54 25.39
CA CYS A 619 12.08 -30.33 26.13
C CYS A 619 11.36 -29.28 25.27
N GLY A 620 11.51 -29.30 23.93
CA GLY A 620 10.85 -28.42 22.97
C GLY A 620 11.35 -26.96 22.95
N LYS A 621 12.33 -26.55 23.77
CA LYS A 621 12.82 -25.18 23.88
C LYS A 621 13.24 -24.59 22.52
N CYS A 622 13.95 -25.38 21.68
CA CYS A 622 14.44 -24.99 20.36
C CYS A 622 13.33 -24.57 19.39
N VAL A 623 12.15 -25.15 19.48
CA VAL A 623 10.97 -24.81 18.67
C VAL A 623 10.17 -23.70 19.33
N LEU A 624 9.80 -23.87 20.62
CA LEU A 624 8.85 -23.03 21.34
C LEU A 624 9.39 -21.63 21.69
N LYS A 625 10.69 -21.40 21.69
CA LYS A 625 11.29 -20.11 22.08
C LYS A 625 11.65 -19.22 20.89
N ILE A 626 12.10 -19.81 19.79
CA ILE A 626 12.53 -19.07 18.60
C ILE A 626 11.47 -19.04 17.49
N GLY A 627 10.63 -20.09 17.38
CA GLY A 627 9.57 -20.17 16.39
C GLY A 627 10.07 -20.14 14.95
N CYS A 628 11.23 -20.74 14.67
CA CYS A 628 11.80 -20.76 13.32
C CYS A 628 10.96 -21.65 12.39
N PRO A 629 10.57 -21.17 11.17
CA PRO A 629 9.81 -22.00 10.24
C PRO A 629 10.51 -23.27 9.74
N ALA A 630 11.85 -23.31 9.85
CA ALA A 630 12.63 -24.50 9.54
C ALA A 630 12.59 -25.57 10.66
N LEU A 631 11.93 -25.28 11.78
CA LEU A 631 11.78 -26.19 12.92
C LEU A 631 10.31 -26.44 13.22
N SER A 632 9.88 -27.67 13.17
CA SER A 632 8.56 -28.12 13.63
C SER A 632 8.68 -29.07 14.82
N TRP A 633 7.56 -29.32 15.49
CA TRP A 633 7.50 -30.20 16.63
C TRP A 633 6.71 -31.47 16.29
N ASP A 634 7.39 -32.62 16.36
CA ASP A 634 6.77 -33.93 16.30
C ASP A 634 6.21 -34.27 17.70
N ALA A 635 4.89 -34.13 17.85
CA ALA A 635 4.23 -34.33 19.13
C ALA A 635 4.18 -35.81 19.57
N GLU A 636 4.19 -36.75 18.61
CA GLU A 636 4.13 -38.19 18.89
C GLU A 636 5.47 -38.69 19.46
N ASN A 637 6.56 -38.30 18.82
CA ASN A 637 7.91 -38.70 19.21
C ASN A 637 8.57 -37.70 20.17
N ARG A 638 7.92 -36.56 20.48
CA ARG A 638 8.39 -35.48 21.36
C ARG A 638 9.77 -34.97 20.96
N ARG A 639 9.97 -34.69 19.68
CA ARG A 639 11.26 -34.26 19.13
C ARG A 639 11.09 -33.10 18.11
N PRO A 640 12.16 -32.29 17.92
CA PRO A 640 12.18 -31.32 16.82
C PRO A 640 12.40 -32.02 15.47
N VAL A 641 11.75 -31.51 14.43
CA VAL A 641 12.01 -31.89 13.04
C VAL A 641 12.62 -30.70 12.34
N VAL A 642 13.80 -30.89 11.75
CA VAL A 642 14.51 -29.87 11.00
C VAL A 642 14.18 -30.03 9.51
N ASP A 643 13.57 -29.01 8.92
CA ASP A 643 13.43 -28.94 7.45
C ASP A 643 14.72 -28.43 6.85
N ALA A 644 15.54 -29.34 6.29
CA ALA A 644 16.84 -29.03 5.69
C ALA A 644 16.71 -28.11 4.45
N SER A 645 15.55 -28.09 3.78
CA SER A 645 15.31 -27.21 2.62
C SER A 645 15.10 -25.74 3.01
N LEU A 646 14.65 -25.49 4.24
CA LEU A 646 14.41 -24.17 4.79
C LEU A 646 15.52 -23.69 5.72
N CYS A 647 16.27 -24.60 6.35
CA CYS A 647 17.28 -24.25 7.33
C CYS A 647 18.52 -23.65 6.66
N ASN A 648 18.90 -22.43 7.08
CA ASN A 648 20.09 -21.74 6.58
C ASN A 648 21.32 -21.83 7.49
N GLY A 649 21.29 -22.67 8.54
CA GLY A 649 22.46 -22.92 9.39
C GLY A 649 22.83 -21.75 10.33
N CYS A 650 21.91 -20.86 10.70
CA CYS A 650 22.21 -19.70 11.55
C CYS A 650 22.61 -20.03 13.00
N GLY A 651 22.35 -21.25 13.47
CA GLY A 651 22.75 -21.72 14.81
C GLY A 651 21.89 -21.23 15.99
N LEU A 652 20.90 -20.36 15.83
CA LEU A 652 20.08 -19.83 16.94
C LEU A 652 19.46 -20.94 17.82
N CYS A 653 18.97 -22.01 17.21
CA CYS A 653 18.34 -23.10 17.95
C CYS A 653 19.34 -23.94 18.77
N THR A 654 20.63 -23.93 18.42
CA THR A 654 21.66 -24.67 19.14
C THR A 654 21.93 -24.05 20.52
N TYR A 655 21.89 -22.72 20.65
CA TYR A 655 22.00 -22.01 21.94
C TYR A 655 20.90 -22.37 22.94
N LEU A 656 19.74 -22.83 22.45
CA LEU A 656 18.61 -23.21 23.30
C LEU A 656 18.60 -24.70 23.63
N CYS A 657 19.51 -25.48 23.02
CA CYS A 657 19.62 -26.91 23.24
C CYS A 657 20.74 -27.20 24.24
N GLU A 658 20.39 -27.13 25.53
CA GLU A 658 21.34 -27.35 26.63
C GLU A 658 22.01 -28.74 26.58
N ASP A 659 21.32 -29.74 26.01
CA ASP A 659 21.77 -31.13 25.91
C ASP A 659 22.57 -31.40 24.61
N GLY A 660 22.79 -30.38 23.76
CA GLY A 660 23.59 -30.51 22.53
C GLY A 660 22.98 -31.40 21.45
N ALA A 661 21.66 -31.59 21.46
CA ALA A 661 20.95 -32.37 20.43
C ALA A 661 20.87 -31.68 19.07
N LEU A 662 21.14 -30.38 18.98
CA LEU A 662 21.18 -29.61 17.75
C LEU A 662 22.60 -29.08 17.55
N GLU A 663 23.21 -29.40 16.41
CA GLU A 663 24.57 -29.00 16.05
C GLU A 663 24.60 -28.20 14.76
N CYS A 664 25.44 -27.15 14.70
CA CYS A 664 25.66 -26.33 13.52
C CYS A 664 27.13 -26.29 13.17
N ASP A 665 27.48 -26.65 11.93
CA ASP A 665 28.87 -26.56 11.45
C ASP A 665 29.25 -25.07 11.30
N GLY A 666 30.21 -24.60 12.10
CA GLY A 666 30.69 -23.22 12.09
C GLY A 666 30.38 -22.38 13.34
N ASN A 667 29.73 -22.95 14.34
CA ASN A 667 29.52 -22.28 15.62
C ASN A 667 30.46 -22.89 16.68
N GLU A 668 31.68 -22.38 16.76
CA GLU A 668 32.67 -22.84 17.77
C GLU A 668 32.29 -22.39 19.22
N GLY A 669 31.05 -21.89 19.42
CA GLY A 669 30.58 -21.38 20.68
C GLY A 669 29.66 -22.29 21.50
N SER A 670 29.25 -23.47 21.05
CA SER A 670 28.27 -24.34 21.73
C SER A 670 28.90 -25.52 22.52
N ALA A 671 30.15 -25.42 22.90
CA ALA A 671 30.75 -26.40 23.82
C ALA A 671 30.99 -25.75 25.18
N LYS A 672 29.96 -25.67 26.02
CA LYS A 672 30.07 -25.77 27.50
C LYS A 672 28.74 -26.12 28.11
#